data_aab6d309760cd2c33754be4c2241a355
#
_entry.id   aab6d309760cd2c33754be4c2241a355
#
_cell.length_a   1.000
_cell.length_b   1.000
_cell.length_c   1.000
_cell.angle_alpha   90.00
_cell.angle_beta   90.00
_cell.angle_gamma   90.00
#
_symmetry.space_group_name_H-M   'P 1'
#
loop_
_entity.id
_entity.type
_entity.pdbx_description
1 polymer ?
#
loop_
_entity_poly.entity_id
_entity_poly.type
_entity_poly.pdbx_seq_one_letter_code
_entity_poly.pdbx_strand_id
1 'polypeptide(L)'
;MENRERSTGSMASIGQFMPHLASGVALSVAVASTVGVLAFVWTPAFLDRLADVAIFCLVAPAVVGIAWAGAFYALQRALPGFNRIIVTFNIASVYFATCAYVLSVGFVTIILAVYVSPHPLVYVGTLVLTLTLWLFVLRRLRRRTPQFSIRRMTMAAALLFGACLVLFALRTPYRNFTVNSKVFIYGIDGASWTVMNPLMEKGLLHNFDLMRKQGSFGTLTSIDPMLSPALWTSIATGKLPDKHGIVSFYSTQQSLTSARLWDVFENHGLRVGVFRWLITWPPDEVNGFMIPDILARDARTYPQRYSAINAIRMTEKSRSNVTILHRLGQTWSLIRIGLRMSTIRTLGWALLENRCQGGDARSVYALKRGAELQMNADVFVSLLRSYKPDFVAFYDNGVDILSHTFWEYFEPSKFHGVEEAGVRRYGRVIPAQYELVDRVFGQITGHFTDSTTVAVVSDHGFQAVDRIRHERYYPKMTEILALTQLDSLVYGIALAEKTFVRAKDAARPEALDTAQTTLEGITVDESGERLFRVKRDETSVIVTVKNPAVNLAYHVGLRSARVPLSEILYNHPPESGHHDIDGIILMRGPHILRGTSLTNAGILDIAPTILYLTDMPISDEMTGKILLSVITEDFRRTHEPNLVPDSFVRRTDRRQDVEFDKRLEKRLRSLGYVR
;
A
#
# COMPACT_ATOMS: atom_id res chain seq x y z
N MET A 1 30.45 12.52 -73.58
CA MET A 1 30.35 11.19 -72.93
C MET A 1 30.30 11.28 -71.41
N GLU A 2 30.82 12.30 -70.79
CA GLU A 2 30.88 12.43 -69.30
C GLU A 2 29.53 12.67 -68.57
N ASN A 3 28.53 13.21 -69.24
CA ASN A 3 27.22 13.48 -68.61
C ASN A 3 26.26 12.27 -68.55
N ARG A 4 26.58 11.12 -69.17
CA ARG A 4 25.76 9.90 -69.08
C ARG A 4 26.20 8.99 -67.94
N GLU A 5 27.45 9.02 -67.55
CA GLU A 5 27.93 8.19 -66.41
C GLU A 5 27.52 8.73 -65.04
N ARG A 6 27.33 10.06 -64.85
CA ARG A 6 26.84 10.64 -63.59
C ARG A 6 25.35 10.36 -63.32
N SER A 7 24.53 10.18 -64.34
CA SER A 7 23.10 9.87 -64.17
C SER A 7 22.84 8.40 -63.83
N THR A 8 23.68 7.48 -64.33
CA THR A 8 23.55 6.04 -64.04
C THR A 8 24.05 5.70 -62.65
N GLY A 9 25.08 6.38 -62.12
CA GLY A 9 25.56 6.22 -60.74
C GLY A 9 24.55 6.66 -59.70
N SER A 10 23.78 7.73 -59.98
CA SER A 10 22.72 8.24 -59.07
C SER A 10 21.52 7.28 -59.00
N MET A 11 21.05 6.74 -60.11
CA MET A 11 19.93 5.77 -60.12
C MET A 11 20.31 4.43 -59.48
N ALA A 12 21.56 3.95 -59.65
CA ALA A 12 22.02 2.75 -58.99
C ALA A 12 22.13 2.89 -57.45
N SER A 13 22.49 4.09 -56.96
CA SER A 13 22.55 4.40 -55.53
C SER A 13 21.16 4.49 -54.87
N ILE A 14 20.19 5.04 -55.59
CA ILE A 14 18.79 5.09 -55.12
C ILE A 14 18.18 3.68 -55.08
N GLY A 15 18.46 2.84 -56.08
CA GLY A 15 18.00 1.45 -56.12
C GLY A 15 18.52 0.58 -54.94
N GLN A 16 19.72 0.88 -54.45
CA GLN A 16 20.28 0.20 -53.25
C GLN A 16 19.76 0.76 -51.93
N PHE A 17 19.37 2.03 -51.86
CA PHE A 17 18.82 2.69 -50.66
C PHE A 17 17.38 2.27 -50.36
N MET A 18 16.56 2.12 -51.41
CA MET A 18 15.12 1.83 -51.26
C MET A 18 14.77 0.57 -50.46
N PRO A 19 15.47 -0.57 -50.58
CA PRO A 19 15.21 -1.75 -49.73
C PRO A 19 15.47 -1.48 -48.25
N HIS A 20 16.50 -0.71 -47.90
CA HIS A 20 16.83 -0.35 -46.53
C HIS A 20 15.80 0.62 -45.94
N LEU A 21 15.36 1.57 -46.74
CA LEU A 21 14.28 2.49 -46.38
C LEU A 21 12.99 1.72 -46.09
N ALA A 22 12.59 0.80 -46.97
CA ALA A 22 11.40 -0.01 -46.80
C ALA A 22 11.48 -0.88 -45.55
N SER A 23 12.64 -1.50 -45.26
CA SER A 23 12.88 -2.31 -44.08
C SER A 23 12.84 -1.46 -42.81
N GLY A 24 13.48 -0.30 -42.83
CA GLY A 24 13.53 0.63 -41.71
C GLY A 24 12.16 1.18 -41.35
N VAL A 25 11.39 1.62 -42.38
CA VAL A 25 10.02 2.10 -42.20
C VAL A 25 9.12 0.97 -41.66
N ALA A 26 9.21 -0.23 -42.21
CA ALA A 26 8.43 -1.38 -41.73
C ALA A 26 8.71 -1.76 -40.27
N LEU A 27 9.99 -1.80 -39.86
CA LEU A 27 10.39 -2.07 -38.48
C LEU A 27 9.90 -0.98 -37.54
N SER A 28 10.01 0.28 -37.95
CA SER A 28 9.57 1.43 -37.16
C SER A 28 8.06 1.47 -36.99
N VAL A 29 7.30 1.15 -38.05
CA VAL A 29 5.84 1.00 -37.98
C VAL A 29 5.45 -0.10 -37.00
N ALA A 30 6.14 -1.23 -36.98
CA ALA A 30 5.86 -2.31 -36.03
C ALA A 30 6.17 -1.92 -34.60
N VAL A 31 7.33 -1.31 -34.36
CA VAL A 31 7.74 -0.85 -33.01
C VAL A 31 6.79 0.24 -32.52
N ALA A 32 6.48 1.24 -33.32
CA ALA A 32 5.57 2.32 -32.93
C ALA A 32 4.13 1.84 -32.75
N SER A 33 3.66 0.90 -33.59
CA SER A 33 2.33 0.28 -33.41
C SER A 33 2.28 -0.54 -32.12
N THR A 34 3.33 -1.29 -31.80
CA THR A 34 3.42 -2.06 -30.54
C THR A 34 3.49 -1.14 -29.33
N VAL A 35 4.33 -0.10 -29.38
CA VAL A 35 4.45 0.92 -28.33
C VAL A 35 3.15 1.74 -28.21
N GLY A 36 2.53 2.12 -29.34
CA GLY A 36 1.26 2.81 -29.36
C GLY A 36 0.14 1.98 -28.75
N VAL A 37 0.05 0.68 -29.08
CA VAL A 37 -0.90 -0.26 -28.46
C VAL A 37 -0.63 -0.42 -26.97
N LEU A 38 0.62 -0.55 -26.56
CA LEU A 38 1.00 -0.62 -25.15
C LEU A 38 0.65 0.69 -24.43
N ALA A 39 0.98 1.85 -24.98
CA ALA A 39 0.63 3.15 -24.41
C ALA A 39 -0.89 3.35 -24.34
N PHE A 40 -1.63 2.91 -25.37
CA PHE A 40 -3.08 2.91 -25.43
C PHE A 40 -3.75 2.07 -24.32
N VAL A 41 -3.28 0.84 -24.14
CA VAL A 41 -3.76 -0.04 -23.06
C VAL A 41 -3.49 0.58 -21.68
N TRP A 42 -2.55 1.56 -21.62
CA TRP A 42 -2.02 2.13 -20.37
C TRP A 42 -2.57 3.51 -20.00
N THR A 43 -3.37 4.17 -20.83
CA THR A 43 -3.94 5.49 -20.51
C THR A 43 -5.44 5.43 -20.17
N PRO A 44 -5.91 6.08 -19.07
CA PRO A 44 -7.33 6.15 -18.73
C PRO A 44 -8.17 7.05 -19.65
N ALA A 45 -7.55 8.05 -20.28
CA ALA A 45 -8.22 9.10 -21.08
C ALA A 45 -8.07 8.89 -22.60
N PHE A 46 -8.42 7.68 -23.04
CA PHE A 46 -8.18 7.26 -24.43
C PHE A 46 -8.90 8.10 -25.49
N LEU A 47 -10.19 8.41 -25.29
CA LEU A 47 -10.99 9.12 -26.29
C LEU A 47 -10.49 10.54 -26.56
N ASP A 48 -9.89 11.18 -25.54
CA ASP A 48 -9.39 12.56 -25.63
C ASP A 48 -8.03 12.67 -26.37
N ARG A 49 -7.33 11.54 -26.58
CA ARG A 49 -5.98 11.49 -27.18
C ARG A 49 -5.86 10.63 -28.43
N LEU A 50 -6.96 10.28 -29.06
CA LEU A 50 -7.00 9.43 -30.28
C LEU A 50 -6.18 10.03 -31.41
N ALA A 51 -6.20 11.36 -31.55
CA ALA A 51 -5.42 12.10 -32.56
C ALA A 51 -3.91 12.02 -32.26
N ASP A 52 -3.48 12.16 -31.02
CA ASP A 52 -2.05 12.09 -30.60
C ASP A 52 -1.47 10.70 -30.86
N VAL A 53 -2.24 9.66 -30.54
CA VAL A 53 -1.84 8.26 -30.81
C VAL A 53 -1.74 7.97 -32.28
N ALA A 54 -2.67 8.49 -33.11
CA ALA A 54 -2.64 8.36 -34.57
C ALA A 54 -1.41 9.07 -35.17
N ILE A 55 -1.11 10.30 -34.73
CA ILE A 55 0.08 11.06 -35.18
C ILE A 55 1.36 10.31 -34.76
N PHE A 56 1.45 9.83 -33.54
CA PHE A 56 2.60 9.05 -33.05
C PHE A 56 2.81 7.77 -33.86
N CYS A 57 1.74 7.05 -34.19
CA CYS A 57 1.82 5.81 -34.98
C CYS A 57 2.18 6.05 -36.47
N LEU A 58 1.99 7.25 -37.00
CA LEU A 58 2.28 7.59 -38.38
C LEU A 58 3.63 8.31 -38.56
N VAL A 59 3.93 9.29 -37.71
CA VAL A 59 5.10 10.18 -37.87
C VAL A 59 6.37 9.56 -37.27
N ALA A 60 6.32 9.02 -36.08
CA ALA A 60 7.50 8.44 -35.44
C ALA A 60 8.12 7.27 -36.22
N PRO A 61 7.34 6.35 -36.83
CA PRO A 61 7.88 5.30 -37.70
C PRO A 61 8.59 5.81 -38.93
N ALA A 62 8.08 6.87 -39.55
CA ALA A 62 8.69 7.46 -40.74
C ALA A 62 10.08 8.05 -40.46
N VAL A 63 10.19 8.80 -39.36
CA VAL A 63 11.46 9.41 -38.90
C VAL A 63 12.51 8.35 -38.54
N VAL A 64 12.14 7.38 -37.73
CA VAL A 64 13.03 6.31 -37.31
C VAL A 64 13.41 5.41 -38.49
N GLY A 65 12.48 5.18 -39.42
CA GLY A 65 12.71 4.42 -40.65
C GLY A 65 13.74 5.05 -41.57
N ILE A 66 13.70 6.36 -41.72
CA ILE A 66 14.68 7.13 -42.55
C ILE A 66 16.08 7.04 -41.88
N ALA A 67 16.15 7.23 -40.56
CA ALA A 67 17.42 7.13 -39.80
C ALA A 67 18.03 5.72 -39.91
N TRP A 68 17.21 4.68 -39.76
CA TRP A 68 17.60 3.29 -39.92
C TRP A 68 18.12 3.00 -41.32
N ALA A 69 17.40 3.44 -42.36
CA ALA A 69 17.81 3.25 -43.74
C ALA A 69 19.15 3.92 -44.04
N GLY A 70 19.37 5.12 -43.52
CA GLY A 70 20.64 5.85 -43.64
C GLY A 70 21.79 5.12 -43.00
N ALA A 71 21.60 4.63 -41.75
CA ALA A 71 22.60 3.86 -41.00
C ALA A 71 22.99 2.55 -41.71
N PHE A 72 21.99 1.81 -42.20
CA PHE A 72 22.24 0.56 -42.93
C PHE A 72 22.90 0.78 -44.29
N TYR A 73 22.52 1.80 -45.01
CA TYR A 73 23.16 2.18 -46.27
C TYR A 73 24.64 2.55 -46.07
N ALA A 74 24.92 3.34 -45.02
CA ALA A 74 26.28 3.67 -44.64
C ALA A 74 27.13 2.43 -44.28
N LEU A 75 26.54 1.49 -43.50
CA LEU A 75 27.19 0.24 -43.08
C LEU A 75 27.45 -0.67 -44.29
N GLN A 76 26.54 -0.74 -45.25
CA GLN A 76 26.72 -1.53 -46.48
C GLN A 76 27.87 -1.01 -47.37
N ARG A 77 28.06 0.31 -47.39
CA ARG A 77 29.19 0.94 -48.09
C ARG A 77 30.53 0.70 -47.35
N ALA A 78 30.51 0.74 -46.04
CA ALA A 78 31.72 0.58 -45.21
C ALA A 78 32.24 -0.89 -45.14
N LEU A 79 31.33 -1.87 -45.26
CA LEU A 79 31.64 -3.29 -45.08
C LEU A 79 31.04 -4.18 -46.19
N PRO A 80 31.68 -4.23 -47.37
CA PRO A 80 31.16 -4.96 -48.56
C PRO A 80 30.94 -6.46 -48.32
N GLY A 81 31.69 -7.09 -47.41
CA GLY A 81 31.57 -8.53 -47.04
C GLY A 81 30.29 -8.86 -46.25
N PHE A 82 29.59 -7.85 -45.69
CA PHE A 82 28.40 -8.01 -44.86
C PHE A 82 27.09 -8.06 -45.64
N ASN A 83 27.10 -7.92 -46.94
CA ASN A 83 25.90 -7.81 -47.79
C ASN A 83 24.88 -8.95 -47.59
N ARG A 84 25.32 -10.20 -47.45
CA ARG A 84 24.41 -11.35 -47.23
C ARG A 84 23.69 -11.26 -45.88
N ILE A 85 24.42 -10.89 -44.83
CA ILE A 85 23.87 -10.76 -43.48
C ILE A 85 22.85 -9.59 -43.42
N ILE A 86 23.19 -8.46 -44.07
CA ILE A 86 22.34 -7.28 -44.11
C ILE A 86 21.05 -7.57 -44.90
N VAL A 87 21.12 -8.26 -46.03
CA VAL A 87 19.93 -8.64 -46.81
C VAL A 87 19.05 -9.59 -46.05
N THR A 88 19.64 -10.60 -45.36
CA THR A 88 18.90 -11.56 -44.53
C THR A 88 18.23 -10.87 -43.35
N PHE A 89 18.92 -9.94 -42.68
CA PHE A 89 18.41 -9.18 -41.57
C PHE A 89 17.27 -8.23 -42.01
N ASN A 90 17.39 -7.55 -43.14
CA ASN A 90 16.35 -6.72 -43.69
C ASN A 90 15.08 -7.51 -44.01
N ILE A 91 15.21 -8.66 -44.64
CA ILE A 91 14.07 -9.54 -44.92
C ILE A 91 13.41 -10.01 -43.63
N ALA A 92 14.18 -10.45 -42.63
CA ALA A 92 13.67 -10.86 -41.34
C ALA A 92 12.96 -9.70 -40.60
N SER A 93 13.51 -8.49 -40.68
CA SER A 93 12.93 -7.27 -40.08
C SER A 93 11.60 -6.90 -40.73
N VAL A 94 11.49 -6.97 -42.06
CA VAL A 94 10.22 -6.73 -42.78
C VAL A 94 9.15 -7.76 -42.38
N TYR A 95 9.54 -9.05 -42.24
CA TYR A 95 8.62 -10.10 -41.80
C TYR A 95 8.11 -9.86 -40.40
N PHE A 96 9.03 -9.62 -39.48
CA PHE A 96 8.69 -9.36 -38.07
C PHE A 96 7.81 -8.13 -37.95
N ALA A 97 8.17 -7.05 -38.66
CA ALA A 97 7.41 -5.81 -38.67
C ALA A 97 5.98 -6.00 -39.20
N THR A 98 5.81 -6.73 -40.28
CA THR A 98 4.50 -6.98 -40.86
C THR A 98 3.61 -7.83 -39.95
N CYS A 99 4.18 -8.86 -39.31
CA CYS A 99 3.47 -9.67 -38.33
C CYS A 99 3.06 -8.87 -37.11
N ALA A 100 3.96 -8.06 -36.54
CA ALA A 100 3.68 -7.21 -35.39
C ALA A 100 2.64 -6.13 -35.70
N TYR A 101 2.69 -5.52 -36.89
CA TYR A 101 1.70 -4.54 -37.35
C TYR A 101 0.30 -5.15 -37.48
N VAL A 102 0.16 -6.29 -38.17
CA VAL A 102 -1.14 -6.97 -38.33
C VAL A 102 -1.73 -7.40 -37.00
N LEU A 103 -0.88 -7.92 -36.09
CA LEU A 103 -1.32 -8.28 -34.73
C LEU A 103 -1.74 -7.04 -33.91
N SER A 104 -1.01 -5.92 -34.04
CA SER A 104 -1.32 -4.68 -33.33
C SER A 104 -2.61 -4.06 -33.86
N VAL A 105 -2.81 -4.00 -35.18
CA VAL A 105 -4.06 -3.52 -35.80
C VAL A 105 -5.24 -4.41 -35.40
N GLY A 106 -5.06 -5.74 -35.44
CA GLY A 106 -6.09 -6.68 -34.99
C GLY A 106 -6.47 -6.48 -33.52
N PHE A 107 -5.49 -6.27 -32.67
CA PHE A 107 -5.71 -6.02 -31.24
C PHE A 107 -6.44 -4.70 -30.99
N VAL A 108 -6.04 -3.60 -31.67
CA VAL A 108 -6.74 -2.30 -31.60
C VAL A 108 -8.18 -2.43 -32.10
N THR A 109 -8.39 -3.16 -33.20
CA THR A 109 -9.73 -3.32 -33.77
C THR A 109 -10.63 -4.17 -32.86
N ILE A 110 -10.08 -5.18 -32.17
CA ILE A 110 -10.82 -5.96 -31.17
C ILE A 110 -11.16 -5.06 -29.95
N ILE A 111 -10.22 -4.23 -29.49
CA ILE A 111 -10.48 -3.29 -28.40
C ILE A 111 -11.57 -2.30 -28.78
N LEU A 112 -11.47 -1.67 -29.95
CA LEU A 112 -12.50 -0.72 -30.46
C LEU A 112 -13.85 -1.39 -30.57
N ALA A 113 -13.92 -2.62 -31.09
CA ALA A 113 -15.16 -3.40 -31.16
C ALA A 113 -15.75 -3.63 -29.76
N VAL A 114 -14.92 -3.98 -28.77
CA VAL A 114 -15.33 -4.19 -27.37
C VAL A 114 -15.93 -2.95 -26.73
N TYR A 115 -15.37 -1.76 -27.04
CA TYR A 115 -15.82 -0.50 -26.43
C TYR A 115 -16.97 0.17 -27.19
N VAL A 116 -17.08 -0.07 -28.50
CA VAL A 116 -18.07 0.62 -29.38
C VAL A 116 -19.34 -0.24 -29.55
N SER A 117 -19.25 -1.57 -29.49
CA SER A 117 -20.40 -2.44 -29.63
C SER A 117 -20.30 -3.69 -28.74
N PRO A 118 -21.26 -3.94 -27.84
CA PRO A 118 -21.29 -5.14 -27.01
C PRO A 118 -21.73 -6.41 -27.77
N HIS A 119 -21.94 -6.34 -29.09
CA HIS A 119 -22.51 -7.47 -29.84
C HIS A 119 -21.45 -8.52 -30.18
N PRO A 120 -21.61 -9.81 -29.77
CA PRO A 120 -20.62 -10.86 -29.97
C PRO A 120 -20.16 -11.07 -31.42
N LEU A 121 -21.05 -10.85 -32.40
CA LEU A 121 -20.76 -11.02 -33.83
C LEU A 121 -19.71 -10.01 -34.35
N VAL A 122 -19.61 -8.82 -33.74
CA VAL A 122 -18.60 -7.81 -34.11
C VAL A 122 -17.22 -8.30 -33.73
N TYR A 123 -17.08 -8.98 -32.58
CA TYR A 123 -15.80 -9.55 -32.12
C TYR A 123 -15.34 -10.70 -33.03
N VAL A 124 -16.28 -11.61 -33.36
CA VAL A 124 -16.00 -12.75 -34.25
C VAL A 124 -15.63 -12.24 -35.65
N GLY A 125 -16.37 -11.28 -36.19
CA GLY A 125 -16.08 -10.68 -37.51
C GLY A 125 -14.72 -10.01 -37.60
N THR A 126 -14.34 -9.25 -36.57
CA THR A 126 -13.03 -8.57 -36.50
C THR A 126 -11.87 -9.55 -36.35
N LEU A 127 -12.06 -10.59 -35.55
CA LEU A 127 -11.08 -11.67 -35.39
C LEU A 127 -10.85 -12.43 -36.69
N VAL A 128 -11.93 -12.80 -37.40
CA VAL A 128 -11.87 -13.50 -38.69
C VAL A 128 -11.20 -12.62 -39.75
N LEU A 129 -11.53 -11.33 -39.81
CA LEU A 129 -10.91 -10.39 -40.75
C LEU A 129 -9.41 -10.26 -40.52
N THR A 130 -9.00 -10.10 -39.23
CA THR A 130 -7.59 -9.97 -38.87
C THR A 130 -6.80 -11.24 -39.19
N LEU A 131 -7.33 -12.41 -38.89
CA LEU A 131 -6.71 -13.70 -39.22
C LEU A 131 -6.63 -13.91 -40.74
N THR A 132 -7.66 -13.53 -41.47
CA THR A 132 -7.68 -13.64 -42.95
C THR A 132 -6.63 -12.73 -43.59
N LEU A 133 -6.55 -11.47 -43.15
CA LEU A 133 -5.54 -10.51 -43.61
C LEU A 133 -4.11 -11.01 -43.32
N TRP A 134 -3.91 -11.56 -42.10
CA TRP A 134 -2.64 -12.13 -41.69
C TRP A 134 -2.22 -13.34 -42.53
N LEU A 135 -3.13 -14.28 -42.78
CA LEU A 135 -2.89 -15.43 -43.63
C LEU A 135 -2.60 -15.01 -45.09
N PHE A 136 -3.28 -13.97 -45.61
CA PHE A 136 -3.01 -13.42 -46.93
C PHE A 136 -1.60 -12.82 -47.04
N VAL A 137 -1.19 -12.05 -46.05
CA VAL A 137 0.17 -11.46 -45.97
C VAL A 137 1.21 -12.57 -45.90
N LEU A 138 1.01 -13.58 -45.05
CA LEU A 138 1.91 -14.72 -44.93
C LEU A 138 2.03 -15.51 -46.25
N ARG A 139 0.92 -15.75 -46.95
CA ARG A 139 0.95 -16.42 -48.28
C ARG A 139 1.73 -15.62 -49.32
N ARG A 140 1.58 -14.29 -49.34
CA ARG A 140 2.28 -13.42 -50.28
C ARG A 140 3.79 -13.36 -49.99
N LEU A 141 4.16 -13.34 -48.72
CA LEU A 141 5.55 -13.34 -48.29
C LEU A 141 6.23 -14.68 -48.54
N ARG A 142 5.53 -15.81 -48.36
CA ARG A 142 6.08 -17.18 -48.66
C ARG A 142 6.54 -17.31 -50.10
N ARG A 143 5.87 -16.67 -51.05
CA ARG A 143 6.22 -16.71 -52.49
C ARG A 143 7.53 -15.99 -52.76
N ARG A 144 8.00 -15.09 -51.90
CA ARG A 144 9.20 -14.27 -52.15
C ARG A 144 10.43 -14.69 -51.34
N THR A 145 10.27 -15.55 -50.30
CA THR A 145 11.37 -15.93 -49.38
C THR A 145 11.23 -17.37 -48.88
N PRO A 146 11.66 -18.38 -49.67
CA PRO A 146 11.49 -19.80 -49.32
C PRO A 146 12.36 -20.29 -48.17
N GLN A 147 13.36 -19.52 -47.74
CA GLN A 147 14.33 -19.96 -46.71
C GLN A 147 13.88 -19.78 -45.26
N PHE A 148 12.75 -19.12 -45.00
CA PHE A 148 12.25 -18.90 -43.63
C PHE A 148 11.19 -19.93 -43.22
N SER A 149 11.37 -20.55 -42.05
CA SER A 149 10.37 -21.46 -41.47
C SER A 149 9.13 -20.71 -40.99
N ILE A 150 8.14 -20.60 -41.86
CA ILE A 150 6.82 -19.98 -41.56
C ILE A 150 6.19 -20.64 -40.33
N ARG A 151 6.44 -21.95 -40.11
CA ARG A 151 5.93 -22.69 -38.95
C ARG A 151 6.41 -22.11 -37.59
N ARG A 152 7.68 -21.69 -37.49
CA ARG A 152 8.21 -21.06 -36.26
C ARG A 152 7.65 -19.66 -36.04
N MET A 153 7.41 -18.90 -37.07
CA MET A 153 6.85 -17.56 -37.00
C MET A 153 5.35 -17.59 -36.70
N THR A 154 4.60 -18.52 -37.28
CA THR A 154 3.17 -18.73 -36.94
C THR A 154 3.00 -19.17 -35.50
N MET A 155 3.88 -20.05 -35.01
CA MET A 155 3.87 -20.45 -33.59
C MET A 155 4.16 -19.29 -32.65
N ALA A 156 5.17 -18.47 -32.95
CA ALA A 156 5.50 -17.31 -32.13
C ALA A 156 4.36 -16.27 -32.10
N ALA A 157 3.74 -16.00 -33.26
CA ALA A 157 2.60 -15.10 -33.36
C ALA A 157 1.33 -15.66 -32.68
N ALA A 158 1.09 -16.96 -32.78
CA ALA A 158 -0.02 -17.61 -32.08
C ALA A 158 0.19 -17.64 -30.55
N LEU A 159 1.42 -17.82 -30.08
CA LEU A 159 1.78 -17.73 -28.67
C LEU A 159 1.59 -16.28 -28.15
N LEU A 160 2.02 -15.28 -28.91
CA LEU A 160 1.81 -13.87 -28.54
C LEU A 160 0.33 -13.50 -28.50
N PHE A 161 -0.42 -13.94 -29.51
CA PHE A 161 -1.87 -13.73 -29.57
C PHE A 161 -2.60 -14.47 -28.45
N GLY A 162 -2.22 -15.72 -28.17
CA GLY A 162 -2.71 -16.48 -27.04
C GLY A 162 -2.41 -15.80 -25.69
N ALA A 163 -1.23 -15.26 -25.52
CA ALA A 163 -0.87 -14.47 -24.34
C ALA A 163 -1.69 -13.18 -24.23
N CYS A 164 -1.95 -12.47 -25.34
CA CYS A 164 -2.84 -11.30 -25.38
C CYS A 164 -4.29 -11.68 -25.06
N LEU A 165 -4.80 -12.79 -25.58
CA LEU A 165 -6.14 -13.30 -25.23
C LEU A 165 -6.25 -13.73 -23.78
N VAL A 166 -5.22 -14.35 -23.21
CA VAL A 166 -5.17 -14.69 -21.78
C VAL A 166 -5.12 -13.40 -20.95
N LEU A 167 -4.32 -12.41 -21.31
CA LEU A 167 -4.30 -11.10 -20.65
C LEU A 167 -5.63 -10.35 -20.76
N PHE A 168 -6.32 -10.51 -21.88
CA PHE A 168 -7.67 -9.95 -22.09
C PHE A 168 -8.75 -10.72 -21.32
N ALA A 169 -8.69 -12.03 -21.29
CA ALA A 169 -9.62 -12.88 -20.51
C ALA A 169 -9.40 -12.72 -18.99
N LEU A 170 -8.17 -12.44 -18.57
CA LEU A 170 -7.84 -12.05 -17.19
C LEU A 170 -8.35 -10.63 -16.84
N ARG A 171 -8.77 -9.86 -17.85
CA ARG A 171 -9.54 -8.63 -17.68
C ARG A 171 -10.99 -9.02 -17.35
N THR A 172 -11.22 -9.56 -16.14
CA THR A 172 -12.59 -9.73 -15.66
C THR A 172 -13.23 -8.34 -15.68
N PRO A 173 -14.28 -8.12 -16.49
CA PRO A 173 -15.04 -6.89 -16.37
C PRO A 173 -15.45 -6.81 -14.90
N TYR A 174 -15.17 -5.69 -14.27
CA TYR A 174 -15.62 -5.43 -12.91
C TYR A 174 -17.15 -5.40 -12.98
N ARG A 175 -17.77 -6.56 -12.81
CA ARG A 175 -19.23 -6.62 -12.72
C ARG A 175 -19.56 -5.79 -11.49
N ASN A 176 -20.28 -4.68 -11.71
CA ASN A 176 -20.86 -3.93 -10.62
C ASN A 176 -21.61 -4.92 -9.74
N PHE A 177 -21.22 -4.99 -8.48
CA PHE A 177 -21.93 -5.77 -7.47
C PHE A 177 -22.15 -4.84 -6.28
N THR A 178 -23.24 -5.07 -5.57
CA THR A 178 -23.54 -4.36 -4.32
C THR A 178 -23.52 -5.37 -3.19
N VAL A 179 -23.13 -4.89 -2.02
CA VAL A 179 -23.18 -5.62 -0.76
C VAL A 179 -24.12 -4.85 0.17
N ASN A 180 -25.08 -5.56 0.73
CA ASN A 180 -26.01 -5.01 1.69
C ASN A 180 -25.47 -5.22 3.11
N SER A 181 -24.32 -4.61 3.41
CA SER A 181 -23.76 -4.63 4.76
C SER A 181 -24.49 -3.65 5.66
N LYS A 182 -24.65 -4.01 6.94
CA LYS A 182 -25.21 -3.08 7.95
C LYS A 182 -24.20 -1.98 8.27
N VAL A 183 -22.91 -2.35 8.38
CA VAL A 183 -21.83 -1.45 8.80
C VAL A 183 -20.58 -1.66 7.97
N PHE A 184 -19.93 -0.55 7.61
CA PHE A 184 -18.56 -0.50 7.12
C PHE A 184 -17.74 0.50 7.93
N ILE A 185 -16.65 0.05 8.57
CA ILE A 185 -15.70 0.90 9.29
C ILE A 185 -14.39 0.95 8.50
N TYR A 186 -13.97 2.15 8.11
CA TYR A 186 -12.67 2.41 7.50
C TYR A 186 -11.75 3.07 8.51
N GLY A 187 -10.81 2.31 9.05
CA GLY A 187 -9.77 2.80 9.96
C GLY A 187 -8.57 3.33 9.18
N ILE A 188 -8.20 4.58 9.42
CA ILE A 188 -7.05 5.25 8.82
C ILE A 188 -6.13 5.69 9.96
N ASP A 189 -5.03 4.98 10.16
CA ASP A 189 -4.07 5.29 11.21
C ASP A 189 -3.44 6.67 11.01
N GLY A 190 -3.47 7.51 12.03
CA GLY A 190 -2.84 8.82 12.03
C GLY A 190 -3.47 9.87 11.11
N ALA A 191 -4.73 9.71 10.69
CA ALA A 191 -5.37 10.71 9.85
C ALA A 191 -5.71 11.99 10.63
N SER A 192 -5.40 13.15 10.01
CA SER A 192 -5.53 14.47 10.66
C SER A 192 -6.31 15.46 9.80
N TRP A 193 -7.18 16.23 10.44
CA TRP A 193 -7.86 17.36 9.81
C TRP A 193 -6.90 18.44 9.32
N THR A 194 -5.71 18.57 9.94
CA THR A 194 -4.64 19.49 9.50
C THR A 194 -4.23 19.22 8.04
N VAL A 195 -4.27 17.97 7.60
CA VAL A 195 -3.96 17.58 6.22
C VAL A 195 -5.23 17.51 5.37
N MET A 196 -6.32 16.93 5.90
CA MET A 196 -7.54 16.69 5.11
C MET A 196 -8.25 17.98 4.71
N ASN A 197 -8.40 18.97 5.61
CA ASN A 197 -9.11 20.20 5.30
C ASN A 197 -8.51 20.96 4.10
N PRO A 198 -7.21 21.29 4.05
CA PRO A 198 -6.65 21.96 2.89
C PRO A 198 -6.74 21.16 1.58
N LEU A 199 -6.72 19.83 1.67
CA LEU A 199 -6.86 18.99 0.47
C LEU A 199 -8.31 18.92 -0.02
N MET A 200 -9.30 18.90 0.89
CA MET A 200 -10.73 19.01 0.54
C MET A 200 -11.05 20.36 -0.10
N GLU A 201 -10.56 21.47 0.46
CA GLU A 201 -10.71 22.82 -0.08
C GLU A 201 -10.17 22.95 -1.51
N LYS A 202 -9.08 22.22 -1.81
CA LYS A 202 -8.52 22.12 -3.17
C LYS A 202 -9.26 21.12 -4.07
N GLY A 203 -10.30 20.44 -3.59
CA GLY A 203 -11.05 19.42 -4.33
C GLY A 203 -10.29 18.11 -4.57
N LEU A 204 -9.22 17.84 -3.82
CA LEU A 204 -8.35 16.66 -3.99
C LEU A 204 -8.86 15.42 -3.24
N LEU A 205 -9.71 15.60 -2.22
CA LEU A 205 -10.33 14.52 -1.44
C LEU A 205 -11.85 14.51 -1.68
N HIS A 206 -12.25 14.18 -2.89
CA HIS A 206 -13.64 14.29 -3.35
C HIS A 206 -14.59 13.37 -2.56
N ASN A 207 -14.20 12.14 -2.27
CA ASN A 207 -15.06 11.15 -1.62
C ASN A 207 -15.27 11.48 -0.13
N PHE A 208 -14.21 11.92 0.56
CA PHE A 208 -14.32 12.38 1.95
C PHE A 208 -15.11 13.69 2.07
N ASP A 209 -14.93 14.63 1.15
CA ASP A 209 -15.73 15.86 1.14
C ASP A 209 -17.21 15.58 0.89
N LEU A 210 -17.52 14.65 0.00
CA LEU A 210 -18.89 14.18 -0.22
C LEU A 210 -19.46 13.52 1.03
N MET A 211 -18.68 12.66 1.71
CA MET A 211 -19.09 12.01 2.95
C MET A 211 -19.35 13.04 4.06
N ARG A 212 -18.48 14.06 4.19
CA ARG A 212 -18.65 15.18 5.14
C ARG A 212 -19.96 15.93 4.92
N LYS A 213 -20.31 16.21 3.66
CA LYS A 213 -21.57 16.90 3.29
C LYS A 213 -22.80 16.04 3.49
N GLN A 214 -22.71 14.74 3.30
CA GLN A 214 -23.84 13.80 3.37
C GLN A 214 -24.03 13.15 4.74
N GLY A 215 -23.12 13.37 5.69
CA GLY A 215 -23.13 12.75 7.00
C GLY A 215 -22.69 13.71 8.11
N SER A 216 -22.23 13.16 9.20
CA SER A 216 -21.68 13.90 10.35
C SER A 216 -20.16 13.73 10.39
N PHE A 217 -19.45 14.73 10.89
CA PHE A 217 -17.99 14.75 10.95
C PHE A 217 -17.49 15.52 12.16
N GLY A 218 -16.27 15.25 12.59
CA GLY A 218 -15.68 15.98 13.70
C GLY A 218 -14.31 15.43 14.12
N THR A 219 -13.84 15.93 15.25
CA THR A 219 -12.65 15.46 15.92
C THR A 219 -12.97 14.22 16.73
N LEU A 220 -12.10 13.20 16.65
CA LEU A 220 -12.16 11.99 17.45
C LEU A 220 -10.96 11.99 18.40
N THR A 221 -11.21 12.29 19.66
CA THR A 221 -10.15 12.42 20.67
C THR A 221 -9.63 11.04 21.08
N SER A 222 -8.33 10.87 21.06
CA SER A 222 -7.62 9.66 21.44
C SER A 222 -7.45 9.54 22.96
N ILE A 223 -6.74 8.50 23.40
CA ILE A 223 -6.32 8.30 24.79
C ILE A 223 -4.80 8.18 24.87
N ASP A 224 -4.19 8.68 25.95
CA ASP A 224 -2.75 8.58 26.19
C ASP A 224 -2.43 7.33 27.05
N PRO A 225 -1.37 6.58 26.76
CA PRO A 225 -0.43 6.72 25.66
C PRO A 225 -1.01 6.30 24.31
N MET A 226 -0.72 7.10 23.27
CA MET A 226 -1.20 6.85 21.89
C MET A 226 -0.45 5.67 21.25
N LEU A 227 -0.88 4.47 21.60
CA LEU A 227 -0.31 3.20 21.17
C LEU A 227 -1.29 2.49 20.25
N SER A 228 -1.08 2.52 18.93
CA SER A 228 -2.06 2.05 17.94
C SER A 228 -2.68 0.68 18.22
N PRO A 229 -1.97 -0.38 18.67
CA PRO A 229 -2.62 -1.65 19.02
C PRO A 229 -3.67 -1.52 20.14
N ALA A 230 -3.39 -0.69 21.15
CA ALA A 230 -4.32 -0.44 22.25
C ALA A 230 -5.49 0.43 21.78
N LEU A 231 -5.21 1.50 21.02
CA LEU A 231 -6.22 2.44 20.51
C LEU A 231 -7.20 1.76 19.56
N TRP A 232 -6.70 1.00 18.58
CA TRP A 232 -7.55 0.26 17.62
C TRP A 232 -8.38 -0.84 18.30
N THR A 233 -7.85 -1.43 19.40
CA THR A 233 -8.63 -2.34 20.23
C THR A 233 -9.69 -1.59 21.04
N SER A 234 -9.37 -0.40 21.57
CA SER A 234 -10.32 0.48 22.24
C SER A 234 -11.47 0.91 21.31
N ILE A 235 -11.17 1.28 20.06
CA ILE A 235 -12.19 1.57 19.03
C ILE A 235 -13.10 0.36 18.80
N ALA A 236 -12.53 -0.84 18.74
CA ALA A 236 -13.29 -2.06 18.45
C ALA A 236 -14.09 -2.62 19.64
N THR A 237 -13.73 -2.24 20.88
CA THR A 237 -14.35 -2.79 22.12
C THR A 237 -15.14 -1.77 22.92
N GLY A 238 -14.93 -0.46 22.70
CA GLY A 238 -15.49 0.62 23.53
C GLY A 238 -14.93 0.66 24.97
N LYS A 239 -13.81 -0.05 25.22
CA LYS A 239 -13.21 -0.19 26.52
C LYS A 239 -11.77 0.35 26.56
N LEU A 240 -11.28 0.67 27.76
CA LEU A 240 -9.92 1.11 27.99
C LEU A 240 -8.92 -0.06 27.92
N PRO A 241 -7.61 0.22 27.73
CA PRO A 241 -6.57 -0.82 27.59
C PRO A 241 -6.44 -1.79 28.77
N ASP A 242 -6.65 -1.32 29.98
CA ASP A 242 -6.66 -2.14 31.21
C ASP A 242 -7.83 -3.14 31.23
N LYS A 243 -8.95 -2.79 30.60
CA LYS A 243 -10.14 -3.63 30.50
C LYS A 243 -10.05 -4.65 29.36
N HIS A 244 -9.56 -4.25 28.19
CA HIS A 244 -9.47 -5.18 27.06
C HIS A 244 -8.14 -5.96 26.99
N GLY A 245 -7.14 -5.64 27.81
CA GLY A 245 -5.89 -6.39 27.98
C GLY A 245 -4.81 -6.15 26.92
N ILE A 246 -5.01 -5.23 25.96
CA ILE A 246 -4.01 -4.90 24.94
C ILE A 246 -3.27 -3.64 25.32
N VAL A 247 -1.99 -3.79 25.70
CA VAL A 247 -1.17 -2.69 26.24
C VAL A 247 0.18 -2.56 25.53
N SER A 248 0.44 -3.32 24.47
CA SER A 248 1.72 -3.27 23.75
C SER A 248 1.63 -3.79 22.32
N PHE A 249 2.62 -3.46 21.48
CA PHE A 249 2.79 -4.04 20.14
C PHE A 249 3.08 -5.55 20.12
N TYR A 250 3.44 -6.14 21.25
CA TYR A 250 3.68 -7.58 21.39
C TYR A 250 2.42 -8.35 21.72
N SER A 251 1.35 -7.66 22.12
CA SER A 251 0.05 -8.27 22.38
C SER A 251 -0.48 -8.94 21.11
N THR A 252 -1.23 -10.01 21.29
CA THR A 252 -1.94 -10.72 20.24
C THR A 252 -3.41 -10.80 20.61
N GLN A 253 -4.26 -11.29 19.72
CA GLN A 253 -5.65 -11.48 20.10
C GLN A 253 -5.85 -12.50 21.24
N GLN A 254 -4.84 -13.31 21.55
CA GLN A 254 -4.86 -14.21 22.72
C GLN A 254 -4.77 -13.45 24.05
N SER A 255 -4.22 -12.23 24.05
CA SER A 255 -4.18 -11.32 25.21
C SER A 255 -5.50 -10.58 25.43
N LEU A 256 -6.44 -10.68 24.48
CA LEU A 256 -7.68 -9.93 24.50
C LEU A 256 -8.68 -10.54 25.49
N THR A 257 -9.24 -9.70 26.35
CA THR A 257 -10.21 -10.11 27.40
C THR A 257 -11.63 -9.61 27.13
N SER A 258 -11.84 -8.85 26.07
CA SER A 258 -13.13 -8.22 25.72
C SER A 258 -13.58 -8.60 24.32
N ALA A 259 -14.89 -8.63 24.09
CA ALA A 259 -15.47 -8.78 22.76
C ALA A 259 -15.26 -7.51 21.92
N ARG A 260 -14.91 -7.71 20.67
CA ARG A 260 -14.81 -6.64 19.67
C ARG A 260 -16.14 -6.53 18.90
N LEU A 261 -16.35 -5.46 18.18
CA LEU A 261 -17.55 -5.28 17.35
C LEU A 261 -17.91 -6.52 16.53
N TRP A 262 -16.96 -7.06 15.77
CA TRP A 262 -17.23 -8.24 14.94
C TRP A 262 -17.49 -9.52 15.71
N ASP A 263 -16.97 -9.65 16.94
CA ASP A 263 -17.31 -10.80 17.82
C ASP A 263 -18.80 -10.73 18.23
N VAL A 264 -19.32 -9.50 18.50
CA VAL A 264 -20.75 -9.29 18.81
C VAL A 264 -21.64 -9.65 17.61
N PHE A 265 -21.29 -9.16 16.41
CA PHE A 265 -22.05 -9.48 15.19
C PHE A 265 -22.04 -10.98 14.89
N GLU A 266 -20.89 -11.64 15.02
CA GLU A 266 -20.76 -13.08 14.77
C GLU A 266 -21.57 -13.91 15.75
N ASN A 267 -21.54 -13.55 17.06
CA ASN A 267 -22.35 -14.20 18.10
C ASN A 267 -23.87 -14.14 17.81
N HIS A 268 -24.31 -13.16 16.98
CA HIS A 268 -25.67 -13.03 16.49
C HIS A 268 -25.90 -13.68 15.12
N GLY A 269 -24.99 -14.56 14.68
CA GLY A 269 -25.11 -15.31 13.44
C GLY A 269 -24.86 -14.50 12.16
N LEU A 270 -24.39 -13.27 12.28
CA LEU A 270 -24.11 -12.38 11.15
C LEU A 270 -22.71 -12.66 10.56
N ARG A 271 -22.58 -12.39 9.27
CA ARG A 271 -21.29 -12.56 8.57
C ARG A 271 -20.40 -11.35 8.82
N VAL A 272 -19.11 -11.62 9.11
CA VAL A 272 -18.14 -10.58 9.42
C VAL A 272 -16.96 -10.59 8.47
N GLY A 273 -16.48 -9.43 8.09
CA GLY A 273 -15.31 -9.24 7.25
C GLY A 273 -14.32 -8.29 7.91
N VAL A 274 -13.19 -8.81 8.39
CA VAL A 274 -12.16 -8.01 9.07
C VAL A 274 -10.87 -8.06 8.26
N PHE A 275 -10.40 -6.89 7.84
CA PHE A 275 -9.24 -6.76 6.97
C PHE A 275 -8.20 -5.82 7.56
N ARG A 276 -7.03 -6.37 7.88
CA ARG A 276 -5.86 -5.66 8.41
C ARG A 276 -6.03 -4.99 9.76
N TRP A 277 -7.16 -5.11 10.43
CA TRP A 277 -7.34 -4.51 11.75
C TRP A 277 -6.33 -5.06 12.75
N LEU A 278 -5.79 -4.18 13.61
CA LEU A 278 -4.75 -4.55 14.56
C LEU A 278 -5.26 -5.58 15.58
N ILE A 279 -4.34 -6.41 16.09
CA ILE A 279 -4.64 -7.46 17.08
C ILE A 279 -5.65 -8.50 16.57
N THR A 280 -5.50 -8.91 15.31
CA THR A 280 -6.30 -9.98 14.68
C THR A 280 -5.48 -11.22 14.36
N TRP A 281 -4.23 -11.28 14.80
CA TRP A 281 -3.40 -12.48 14.66
C TRP A 281 -3.27 -13.23 16.00
N PRO A 282 -3.33 -14.59 16.02
CA PRO A 282 -3.72 -15.49 14.92
C PRO A 282 -5.19 -15.31 14.52
N PRO A 283 -5.56 -15.45 13.21
CA PRO A 283 -6.93 -15.19 12.79
C PRO A 283 -7.93 -16.16 13.44
N ASP A 284 -9.09 -15.62 13.83
CA ASP A 284 -10.22 -16.44 14.24
C ASP A 284 -10.89 -17.10 13.02
N GLU A 285 -11.49 -18.25 13.23
CA GLU A 285 -12.42 -18.86 12.28
C GLU A 285 -13.77 -18.17 12.42
N VAL A 286 -14.13 -17.32 11.48
CA VAL A 286 -15.34 -16.51 11.53
C VAL A 286 -16.32 -16.86 10.42
N ASN A 287 -17.60 -16.57 10.62
CA ASN A 287 -18.58 -16.63 9.54
C ASN A 287 -18.28 -15.47 8.54
N GLY A 288 -17.31 -15.68 7.64
CA GLY A 288 -16.86 -14.67 6.69
C GLY A 288 -15.36 -14.71 6.42
N PHE A 289 -14.64 -13.62 6.73
CA PHE A 289 -13.20 -13.60 6.56
C PHE A 289 -12.48 -12.73 7.61
N MET A 290 -11.26 -13.15 7.94
CA MET A 290 -10.33 -12.37 8.77
C MET A 290 -8.94 -12.41 8.15
N ILE A 291 -8.46 -11.26 7.68
CA ILE A 291 -7.11 -11.07 7.15
C ILE A 291 -6.31 -10.27 8.19
N PRO A 292 -5.37 -10.91 8.89
CA PRO A 292 -4.63 -10.27 9.96
C PRO A 292 -3.77 -9.09 9.51
N ASP A 293 -3.48 -8.27 10.48
CA ASP A 293 -2.74 -7.02 10.39
C ASP A 293 -1.23 -7.17 10.10
N ILE A 294 -0.54 -6.04 10.19
CA ILE A 294 0.91 -5.96 10.01
C ILE A 294 1.72 -6.64 11.13
N LEU A 295 1.11 -6.87 12.31
CA LEU A 295 1.77 -7.51 13.45
C LEU A 295 1.73 -9.04 13.36
N ALA A 296 1.01 -9.60 12.37
CA ALA A 296 0.92 -11.04 12.16
C ALA A 296 2.32 -11.69 12.07
N ARG A 297 2.54 -12.77 12.81
CA ARG A 297 3.82 -13.47 12.91
C ARG A 297 4.06 -14.48 11.79
N ASP A 298 3.01 -14.86 11.09
CA ASP A 298 3.03 -15.77 9.95
C ASP A 298 2.01 -15.36 8.88
N ALA A 299 1.88 -16.16 7.82
CA ALA A 299 1.00 -15.86 6.70
C ALA A 299 -0.46 -16.33 6.88
N ARG A 300 -0.84 -16.84 8.06
CA ARG A 300 -2.20 -17.35 8.31
C ARG A 300 -3.24 -16.27 8.08
N THR A 301 -4.35 -16.69 7.44
CA THR A 301 -5.57 -15.90 7.24
C THR A 301 -6.79 -16.82 7.41
N TYR A 302 -7.93 -16.24 7.64
CA TYR A 302 -9.17 -17.01 7.54
C TYR A 302 -10.06 -16.42 6.44
N PRO A 303 -10.46 -17.21 5.42
CA PRO A 303 -9.93 -18.57 5.12
C PRO A 303 -8.46 -18.54 4.65
N GLN A 304 -7.77 -19.66 4.86
CA GLN A 304 -6.34 -19.84 4.59
C GLN A 304 -5.95 -19.59 3.12
N ARG A 305 -6.88 -19.77 2.16
CA ARG A 305 -6.61 -19.53 0.73
C ARG A 305 -6.15 -18.10 0.39
N TYR A 306 -6.35 -17.14 1.28
CA TYR A 306 -5.93 -15.73 1.13
C TYR A 306 -4.53 -15.45 1.71
N SER A 307 -3.85 -16.45 2.24
CA SER A 307 -2.52 -16.30 2.89
C SER A 307 -1.45 -15.65 2.00
N ALA A 308 -1.59 -15.70 0.69
CA ALA A 308 -0.67 -15.04 -0.25
C ALA A 308 -0.49 -13.55 0.04
N ILE A 309 -1.53 -12.85 0.55
CA ILE A 309 -1.47 -11.42 0.87
C ILE A 309 -0.55 -11.12 2.07
N ASN A 310 -0.42 -12.04 3.03
CA ASN A 310 0.50 -11.92 4.14
C ASN A 310 1.90 -12.48 3.78
N ALA A 311 1.95 -13.55 2.99
CA ALA A 311 3.20 -14.21 2.59
C ALA A 311 4.15 -13.27 1.83
N ILE A 312 3.63 -12.41 0.95
CA ILE A 312 4.46 -11.45 0.19
C ILE A 312 5.22 -10.49 1.12
N ARG A 313 4.57 -10.03 2.20
CA ARG A 313 5.18 -9.17 3.22
C ARG A 313 6.26 -9.88 4.04
N MET A 314 6.10 -11.18 4.26
CA MET A 314 7.08 -12.00 4.97
C MET A 314 8.33 -12.25 4.11
N THR A 315 8.14 -12.41 2.81
CA THR A 315 9.23 -12.66 1.85
C THR A 315 10.09 -11.42 1.58
N GLU A 316 9.50 -10.23 1.55
CA GLU A 316 10.28 -8.98 1.36
C GLU A 316 11.35 -8.77 2.43
N LYS A 317 11.17 -9.32 3.61
CA LYS A 317 12.07 -9.18 4.76
C LYS A 317 13.16 -10.26 4.84
N SER A 318 12.96 -11.38 4.19
CA SER A 318 14.02 -12.37 4.02
C SER A 318 14.93 -11.91 2.88
N ARG A 319 16.12 -11.39 3.19
CA ARG A 319 17.18 -11.03 2.22
C ARG A 319 17.74 -12.24 1.45
N SER A 320 17.03 -13.37 1.44
CA SER A 320 17.36 -14.53 0.62
C SER A 320 17.17 -14.18 -0.86
N ASN A 321 18.00 -14.74 -1.71
CA ASN A 321 17.96 -14.61 -3.17
C ASN A 321 16.63 -15.14 -3.74
N VAL A 322 15.59 -14.29 -3.68
CA VAL A 322 14.26 -14.62 -4.19
C VAL A 322 14.34 -14.62 -5.71
N THR A 323 14.22 -15.79 -6.31
CA THR A 323 14.26 -15.94 -7.77
C THR A 323 13.11 -15.21 -8.45
N ILE A 324 13.29 -14.80 -9.72
CA ILE A 324 12.24 -14.18 -10.53
C ILE A 324 11.01 -15.09 -10.60
N LEU A 325 11.19 -16.40 -10.73
CA LEU A 325 10.11 -17.39 -10.78
C LEU A 325 9.28 -17.39 -9.50
N HIS A 326 9.92 -17.26 -8.33
CA HIS A 326 9.21 -17.16 -7.06
C HIS A 326 8.35 -15.88 -6.99
N ARG A 327 8.89 -14.73 -7.43
CA ARG A 327 8.12 -13.45 -7.50
C ARG A 327 6.93 -13.55 -8.44
N LEU A 328 7.11 -14.17 -9.61
CA LEU A 328 6.02 -14.41 -10.55
C LEU A 328 4.93 -15.32 -9.94
N GLY A 329 5.34 -16.37 -9.22
CA GLY A 329 4.42 -17.25 -8.50
C GLY A 329 3.62 -16.53 -7.41
N GLN A 330 4.27 -15.64 -6.64
CA GLN A 330 3.60 -14.80 -5.65
C GLN A 330 2.59 -13.84 -6.30
N THR A 331 2.99 -13.14 -7.38
CA THR A 331 2.10 -12.25 -8.13
C THR A 331 0.90 -13.00 -8.69
N TRP A 332 1.11 -14.20 -9.25
CA TRP A 332 0.02 -15.05 -9.71
C TRP A 332 -0.94 -15.44 -8.59
N SER A 333 -0.40 -15.78 -7.41
CA SER A 333 -1.23 -16.10 -6.24
C SER A 333 -2.07 -14.91 -5.78
N LEU A 334 -1.52 -13.67 -5.84
CA LEU A 334 -2.27 -12.45 -5.54
C LEU A 334 -3.38 -12.18 -6.58
N ILE A 335 -3.12 -12.39 -7.87
CA ILE A 335 -4.13 -12.26 -8.93
C ILE A 335 -5.31 -13.22 -8.67
N ARG A 336 -5.03 -14.45 -8.28
CA ARG A 336 -6.05 -15.45 -7.96
C ARG A 336 -6.95 -15.06 -6.79
N ILE A 337 -6.49 -14.25 -5.86
CA ILE A 337 -7.27 -13.78 -4.71
C ILE A 337 -7.86 -12.38 -4.91
N GLY A 338 -7.61 -11.72 -6.05
CA GLY A 338 -8.30 -10.47 -6.41
C GLY A 338 -7.43 -9.30 -6.84
N LEU A 339 -6.09 -9.41 -6.81
CA LEU A 339 -5.21 -8.35 -7.31
C LEU A 339 -5.48 -8.07 -8.78
N ARG A 340 -5.72 -6.80 -9.12
CA ARG A 340 -6.05 -6.39 -10.49
C ARG A 340 -4.81 -6.18 -11.34
N MET A 341 -4.91 -6.50 -12.61
CA MET A 341 -3.86 -6.20 -13.59
C MET A 341 -3.63 -4.70 -13.75
N SER A 342 -4.67 -3.86 -13.59
CA SER A 342 -4.54 -2.40 -13.56
C SER A 342 -3.62 -1.93 -12.44
N THR A 343 -3.74 -2.52 -11.27
CA THR A 343 -2.89 -2.20 -10.11
C THR A 343 -1.43 -2.58 -10.39
N ILE A 344 -1.17 -3.80 -10.89
CA ILE A 344 0.18 -4.24 -11.27
C ILE A 344 0.80 -3.28 -12.28
N ARG A 345 0.03 -2.89 -13.28
CA ARG A 345 0.45 -1.94 -14.32
C ARG A 345 0.83 -0.58 -13.72
N THR A 346 -0.08 0.01 -12.93
CA THR A 346 0.13 1.33 -12.32
C THR A 346 1.37 1.33 -11.44
N LEU A 347 1.58 0.27 -10.65
CA LEU A 347 2.76 0.12 -9.81
C LEU A 347 4.04 -0.04 -10.62
N GLY A 348 4.01 -0.85 -11.68
CA GLY A 348 5.15 -1.02 -12.58
C GLY A 348 5.56 0.30 -13.23
N TRP A 349 4.56 1.10 -13.66
CA TRP A 349 4.81 2.43 -14.22
C TRP A 349 5.39 3.40 -13.20
N ALA A 350 4.79 3.50 -12.01
CA ALA A 350 5.27 4.38 -10.95
C ALA A 350 6.72 4.06 -10.53
N LEU A 351 7.09 2.77 -10.45
CA LEU A 351 8.46 2.36 -10.17
C LEU A 351 9.43 2.73 -11.30
N LEU A 352 9.00 2.58 -12.56
CA LEU A 352 9.81 2.95 -13.72
C LEU A 352 10.01 4.47 -13.77
N GLU A 353 8.94 5.24 -13.61
CA GLU A 353 8.97 6.70 -13.59
C GLU A 353 9.89 7.21 -12.47
N ASN A 354 9.73 6.69 -11.25
CA ASN A 354 10.59 7.04 -10.12
C ASN A 354 12.07 6.75 -10.43
N ARG A 355 12.38 5.62 -11.08
CA ARG A 355 13.75 5.28 -11.50
C ARG A 355 14.28 6.25 -12.55
N CYS A 356 13.47 6.62 -13.55
CA CYS A 356 13.84 7.59 -14.58
C CYS A 356 14.08 9.00 -14.02
N GLN A 357 13.37 9.38 -12.95
CA GLN A 357 13.53 10.65 -12.27
C GLN A 357 14.65 10.64 -11.20
N GLY A 358 15.50 9.60 -11.17
CA GLY A 358 16.57 9.46 -10.18
C GLY A 358 16.06 9.20 -8.76
N GLY A 359 14.97 8.44 -8.63
CA GLY A 359 14.34 8.07 -7.36
C GLY A 359 15.29 7.31 -6.44
N ASP A 360 15.23 7.65 -5.16
CA ASP A 360 16.02 7.06 -4.09
C ASP A 360 15.22 6.05 -3.24
N ALA A 361 15.84 5.53 -2.20
CA ALA A 361 15.21 4.56 -1.30
C ALA A 361 13.96 5.11 -0.60
N ARG A 362 13.92 6.42 -0.23
CA ARG A 362 12.78 7.07 0.41
C ARG A 362 11.59 7.18 -0.55
N SER A 363 11.83 7.59 -1.81
CA SER A 363 10.78 7.62 -2.84
C SER A 363 10.21 6.24 -3.11
N VAL A 364 11.06 5.19 -3.22
CA VAL A 364 10.62 3.81 -3.37
C VAL A 364 9.83 3.34 -2.16
N TYR A 365 10.21 3.75 -0.95
CA TYR A 365 9.48 3.43 0.28
C TYR A 365 8.06 3.99 0.27
N ALA A 366 7.90 5.28 -0.11
CA ALA A 366 6.58 5.90 -0.23
C ALA A 366 5.71 5.19 -1.29
N LEU A 367 6.26 4.91 -2.48
CA LEU A 367 5.57 4.17 -3.53
C LEU A 367 5.11 2.78 -3.07
N LYS A 368 5.91 2.08 -2.29
CA LYS A 368 5.53 0.77 -1.72
C LYS A 368 4.35 0.85 -0.77
N ARG A 369 4.23 1.90 0.03
CA ARG A 369 3.06 2.08 0.93
C ARG A 369 1.78 2.28 0.14
N GLY A 370 1.80 3.15 -0.88
CA GLY A 370 0.67 3.32 -1.77
C GLY A 370 0.30 2.04 -2.53
N ALA A 371 1.32 1.29 -2.98
CA ALA A 371 1.16 -0.01 -3.62
C ALA A 371 0.45 -1.03 -2.72
N GLU A 372 0.85 -1.09 -1.45
CA GLU A 372 0.25 -1.99 -0.46
C GLU A 372 -1.22 -1.67 -0.23
N LEU A 373 -1.57 -0.40 -0.07
CA LEU A 373 -2.96 0.04 0.08
C LEU A 373 -3.82 -0.37 -1.13
N GLN A 374 -3.36 -0.09 -2.36
CA GLN A 374 -4.13 -0.44 -3.56
C GLN A 374 -4.29 -1.96 -3.73
N MET A 375 -3.25 -2.75 -3.44
CA MET A 375 -3.30 -4.20 -3.45
C MET A 375 -4.30 -4.73 -2.39
N ASN A 376 -4.25 -4.17 -1.19
CA ASN A 376 -5.17 -4.50 -0.10
C ASN A 376 -6.63 -4.20 -0.50
N ALA A 377 -6.88 -3.05 -1.13
CA ALA A 377 -8.20 -2.67 -1.62
C ALA A 377 -8.74 -3.64 -2.68
N ASP A 378 -7.90 -4.05 -3.64
CA ASP A 378 -8.29 -5.00 -4.68
C ASP A 378 -8.71 -6.36 -4.09
N VAL A 379 -7.91 -6.90 -3.18
CA VAL A 379 -8.20 -8.17 -2.50
C VAL A 379 -9.43 -8.04 -1.61
N PHE A 380 -9.55 -6.93 -0.88
CA PHE A 380 -10.69 -6.65 -0.02
C PHE A 380 -12.00 -6.60 -0.80
N VAL A 381 -12.04 -5.91 -1.94
CA VAL A 381 -13.22 -5.88 -2.81
C VAL A 381 -13.56 -7.27 -3.36
N SER A 382 -12.56 -8.10 -3.65
CA SER A 382 -12.78 -9.51 -4.02
C SER A 382 -13.42 -10.32 -2.88
N LEU A 383 -13.00 -10.07 -1.63
CA LEU A 383 -13.56 -10.68 -0.43
C LEU A 383 -15.00 -10.21 -0.18
N LEU A 384 -15.30 -8.92 -0.29
CA LEU A 384 -16.65 -8.37 -0.18
C LEU A 384 -17.61 -9.05 -1.15
N ARG A 385 -17.18 -9.23 -2.40
CA ARG A 385 -17.96 -9.91 -3.43
C ARG A 385 -18.25 -11.38 -3.08
N SER A 386 -17.24 -12.07 -2.54
CA SER A 386 -17.32 -13.51 -2.28
C SER A 386 -18.13 -13.84 -1.04
N TYR A 387 -18.00 -13.03 0.02
CA TYR A 387 -18.58 -13.33 1.34
C TYR A 387 -19.81 -12.49 1.67
N LYS A 388 -19.97 -11.29 1.08
CA LYS A 388 -21.09 -10.37 1.34
C LYS A 388 -21.35 -10.21 2.84
N PRO A 389 -20.38 -9.74 3.63
CA PRO A 389 -20.49 -9.65 5.08
C PRO A 389 -21.51 -8.60 5.52
N ASP A 390 -22.14 -8.81 6.69
CA ASP A 390 -23.06 -7.88 7.32
C ASP A 390 -22.32 -6.79 8.08
N PHE A 391 -21.20 -7.12 8.73
CA PHE A 391 -20.25 -6.19 9.35
C PHE A 391 -18.92 -6.23 8.61
N VAL A 392 -18.34 -5.04 8.36
CA VAL A 392 -17.09 -4.91 7.62
C VAL A 392 -16.15 -3.92 8.30
N ALA A 393 -14.89 -4.30 8.48
CA ALA A 393 -13.82 -3.42 8.94
C ALA A 393 -12.60 -3.51 8.02
N PHE A 394 -12.10 -2.37 7.57
CA PHE A 394 -10.87 -2.25 6.78
C PHE A 394 -9.94 -1.23 7.44
N TYR A 395 -8.66 -1.58 7.59
CA TYR A 395 -7.67 -0.73 8.21
C TYR A 395 -6.47 -0.48 7.29
N ASP A 396 -5.96 0.75 7.31
CA ASP A 396 -4.74 1.17 6.62
C ASP A 396 -3.86 2.05 7.51
N ASN A 397 -2.56 1.80 7.50
CA ASN A 397 -1.57 2.55 8.27
C ASN A 397 -0.58 3.36 7.41
N GLY A 398 -0.87 3.50 6.13
CA GLY A 398 0.03 4.19 5.20
C GLY A 398 0.21 5.66 5.53
N VAL A 399 -0.84 6.31 6.04
CA VAL A 399 -0.81 7.73 6.43
C VAL A 399 0.12 7.93 7.63
N ASP A 400 -0.05 7.15 8.70
CA ASP A 400 0.78 7.20 9.90
C ASP A 400 2.27 7.03 9.56
N ILE A 401 2.61 5.92 8.89
CA ILE A 401 4.00 5.57 8.54
C ILE A 401 4.68 6.68 7.71
N LEU A 402 3.98 7.26 6.74
CA LEU A 402 4.54 8.30 5.89
C LEU A 402 4.60 9.65 6.61
N SER A 403 3.65 9.94 7.49
CA SER A 403 3.64 11.17 8.29
C SER A 403 4.82 11.23 9.26
N HIS A 404 5.20 10.15 9.92
CA HIS A 404 6.41 10.09 10.73
C HIS A 404 7.67 10.50 9.95
N THR A 405 7.77 10.05 8.68
CA THR A 405 9.00 10.18 7.90
C THR A 405 9.08 11.49 7.09
N PHE A 406 7.95 12.01 6.60
CA PHE A 406 7.94 13.05 5.56
C PHE A 406 7.26 14.35 5.99
N TRP A 407 6.90 14.53 7.25
CA TRP A 407 6.19 15.74 7.71
C TRP A 407 7.00 17.02 7.50
N GLU A 408 8.31 16.97 7.69
CA GLU A 408 9.21 18.12 7.48
C GLU A 408 9.18 18.69 6.05
N TYR A 409 8.88 17.83 5.06
CA TYR A 409 8.73 18.23 3.66
C TYR A 409 7.32 18.72 3.35
N PHE A 410 6.34 18.30 4.14
CA PHE A 410 4.94 18.73 4.02
C PHE A 410 4.73 20.13 4.63
N GLU A 411 5.30 20.40 5.81
CA GLU A 411 5.24 21.69 6.50
C GLU A 411 6.67 22.25 6.76
N PRO A 412 7.45 22.57 5.73
CA PRO A 412 8.87 22.92 5.89
C PRO A 412 9.08 24.18 6.73
N SER A 413 8.11 25.08 6.80
CA SER A 413 8.18 26.31 7.62
C SER A 413 8.25 26.06 9.13
N LYS A 414 7.87 24.85 9.58
CA LYS A 414 7.94 24.46 11.00
C LYS A 414 9.30 23.87 11.39
N PHE A 415 10.21 23.70 10.44
CA PHE A 415 11.50 23.04 10.65
C PHE A 415 12.67 23.94 10.23
N HIS A 416 13.82 23.79 10.89
CA HIS A 416 15.05 24.44 10.48
C HIS A 416 15.87 23.53 9.54
N GLY A 417 16.51 24.14 8.53
CA GLY A 417 17.46 23.45 7.66
C GLY A 417 16.86 22.41 6.73
N VAL A 418 15.56 22.51 6.40
CA VAL A 418 14.96 21.67 5.37
C VAL A 418 15.39 22.19 4.01
N GLU A 419 16.05 21.34 3.24
CA GLU A 419 16.52 21.69 1.90
C GLU A 419 15.36 21.78 0.91
N GLU A 420 15.35 22.84 0.09
CA GLU A 420 14.34 22.98 -0.97
C GLU A 420 14.28 21.80 -1.95
N ALA A 421 15.42 21.16 -2.24
CA ALA A 421 15.47 19.97 -3.07
C ALA A 421 14.66 18.83 -2.45
N GLY A 422 14.73 18.66 -1.12
CA GLY A 422 13.91 17.71 -0.37
C GLY A 422 12.43 18.05 -0.43
N VAL A 423 12.06 19.33 -0.24
CA VAL A 423 10.66 19.79 -0.33
C VAL A 423 10.09 19.55 -1.72
N ARG A 424 10.83 19.90 -2.79
CA ARG A 424 10.40 19.61 -4.17
C ARG A 424 10.19 18.12 -4.43
N ARG A 425 11.00 17.26 -3.81
CA ARG A 425 10.97 15.82 -4.03
C ARG A 425 9.93 15.10 -3.19
N TYR A 426 9.79 15.45 -1.93
CA TYR A 426 9.00 14.69 -0.96
C TYR A 426 7.76 15.43 -0.44
N GLY A 427 7.63 16.73 -0.68
CA GLY A 427 6.52 17.54 -0.13
C GLY A 427 5.13 17.07 -0.56
N ARG A 428 5.04 16.27 -1.64
CA ARG A 428 3.79 15.67 -2.13
C ARG A 428 3.52 14.27 -1.60
N VAL A 429 4.43 13.65 -0.82
CA VAL A 429 4.29 12.26 -0.36
C VAL A 429 3.05 12.11 0.54
N ILE A 430 2.91 12.92 1.58
CA ILE A 430 1.76 12.87 2.49
C ILE A 430 0.47 13.22 1.74
N PRO A 431 0.33 14.36 1.02
CA PRO A 431 -0.85 14.65 0.23
C PRO A 431 -1.25 13.54 -0.76
N ALA A 432 -0.28 12.97 -1.48
CA ALA A 432 -0.56 11.89 -2.44
C ALA A 432 -1.07 10.61 -1.77
N GLN A 433 -0.62 10.30 -0.54
CA GLN A 433 -1.16 9.18 0.23
C GLN A 433 -2.62 9.43 0.62
N TYR A 434 -2.96 10.63 1.11
CA TYR A 434 -4.36 10.98 1.41
C TYR A 434 -5.26 10.92 0.17
N GLU A 435 -4.79 11.41 -0.98
CA GLU A 435 -5.51 11.29 -2.25
C GLU A 435 -5.72 9.83 -2.67
N LEU A 436 -4.75 8.96 -2.41
CA LEU A 436 -4.89 7.53 -2.67
C LEU A 436 -5.90 6.89 -1.72
N VAL A 437 -5.85 7.23 -0.42
CA VAL A 437 -6.81 6.77 0.60
C VAL A 437 -8.23 7.18 0.22
N ASP A 438 -8.44 8.43 -0.22
CA ASP A 438 -9.73 8.94 -0.70
C ASP A 438 -10.24 8.15 -1.91
N ARG A 439 -9.39 7.89 -2.91
CA ARG A 439 -9.76 7.08 -4.08
C ARG A 439 -10.11 5.64 -3.71
N VAL A 440 -9.34 5.03 -2.81
CA VAL A 440 -9.59 3.67 -2.32
C VAL A 440 -10.89 3.62 -1.52
N PHE A 441 -11.15 4.62 -0.68
CA PHE A 441 -12.42 4.78 0.03
C PHE A 441 -13.59 4.84 -0.93
N GLY A 442 -13.53 5.69 -1.96
CA GLY A 442 -14.57 5.79 -3.00
C GLY A 442 -14.73 4.47 -3.78
N GLN A 443 -13.63 3.78 -4.09
CA GLN A 443 -13.65 2.47 -4.76
C GLN A 443 -14.37 1.42 -3.90
N ILE A 444 -14.13 1.38 -2.60
CA ILE A 444 -14.75 0.42 -1.68
C ILE A 444 -16.22 0.77 -1.44
N THR A 445 -16.52 2.04 -1.12
CA THR A 445 -17.88 2.48 -0.78
C THR A 445 -18.83 2.42 -1.95
N GLY A 446 -18.35 2.50 -3.19
CA GLY A 446 -19.15 2.28 -4.39
C GLY A 446 -19.78 0.88 -4.51
N HIS A 447 -19.40 -0.07 -3.63
CA HIS A 447 -20.00 -1.41 -3.57
C HIS A 447 -21.07 -1.55 -2.48
N PHE A 448 -21.24 -0.59 -1.59
CA PHE A 448 -22.26 -0.62 -0.56
C PHE A 448 -23.54 0.09 -1.00
N THR A 449 -24.65 -0.28 -0.38
CA THR A 449 -25.94 0.37 -0.57
C THR A 449 -26.09 1.56 0.36
N ASP A 450 -27.06 2.43 0.11
CA ASP A 450 -27.35 3.60 0.99
C ASP A 450 -27.87 3.19 2.38
N SER A 451 -28.27 1.92 2.55
CA SER A 451 -28.63 1.35 3.85
C SER A 451 -27.43 1.03 4.75
N THR A 452 -26.22 1.10 4.22
CA THR A 452 -25.00 0.81 4.99
C THR A 452 -24.60 2.03 5.82
N THR A 453 -24.43 1.84 7.12
CA THR A 453 -23.75 2.82 7.97
C THR A 453 -22.25 2.76 7.72
N VAL A 454 -21.67 3.86 7.25
CA VAL A 454 -20.23 3.99 6.97
C VAL A 454 -19.60 4.91 8.02
N ALA A 455 -18.55 4.43 8.66
CA ALA A 455 -17.74 5.22 9.58
C ALA A 455 -16.28 5.24 9.09
N VAL A 456 -15.69 6.42 8.98
CA VAL A 456 -14.25 6.63 8.79
C VAL A 456 -13.71 7.17 10.10
N VAL A 457 -12.71 6.50 10.66
CA VAL A 457 -12.15 6.84 11.97
C VAL A 457 -10.63 6.78 11.95
N SER A 458 -10.01 7.62 12.77
CA SER A 458 -8.59 7.55 13.08
C SER A 458 -8.40 7.40 14.58
N ASP A 459 -7.41 6.63 14.98
CA ASP A 459 -7.06 6.42 16.38
C ASP A 459 -6.38 7.64 17.03
N HIS A 460 -5.67 8.45 16.24
CA HIS A 460 -5.06 9.71 16.61
C HIS A 460 -4.87 10.58 15.35
N GLY A 461 -4.51 11.84 15.55
CA GLY A 461 -4.09 12.75 14.50
C GLY A 461 -2.58 12.80 14.32
N PHE A 462 -2.13 13.84 13.62
CA PHE A 462 -0.70 14.06 13.34
C PHE A 462 -0.35 15.55 13.33
N GLN A 463 0.84 15.88 13.82
CA GLN A 463 1.39 17.23 13.85
C GLN A 463 2.89 17.24 13.64
N ALA A 464 3.46 18.42 13.37
CA ALA A 464 4.91 18.59 13.31
C ALA A 464 5.56 18.33 14.68
N VAL A 465 6.68 17.65 14.70
CA VAL A 465 7.52 17.57 15.90
C VAL A 465 8.05 18.97 16.23
N ASP A 466 8.04 19.35 17.50
CA ASP A 466 8.42 20.69 17.95
C ASP A 466 9.85 21.09 17.50
N ARG A 467 10.02 22.36 17.23
CA ARG A 467 10.98 23.13 16.43
C ARG A 467 12.50 22.86 16.57
N ILE A 468 12.94 21.96 17.40
CA ILE A 468 14.38 21.73 17.59
C ILE A 468 14.70 20.33 17.08
N ARG A 469 15.37 20.25 15.92
CA ARG A 469 16.08 19.04 15.48
C ARG A 469 17.21 18.78 16.47
N HIS A 470 16.90 18.22 17.63
CA HIS A 470 17.88 17.57 18.44
C HIS A 470 18.03 16.15 17.90
N GLU A 471 19.28 15.79 17.56
CA GLU A 471 19.62 14.38 17.45
C GLU A 471 19.13 13.73 18.74
N ARG A 472 18.13 12.82 18.62
CA ARG A 472 17.59 12.13 19.78
C ARG A 472 18.29 10.79 19.87
N TYR A 473 18.91 10.54 20.99
CA TYR A 473 19.52 9.28 21.27
C TYR A 473 18.56 8.39 22.07
N TYR A 474 18.55 7.13 21.71
CA TYR A 474 17.70 6.11 22.33
C TYR A 474 18.57 5.04 22.95
N PRO A 475 18.20 4.51 24.13
CA PRO A 475 18.96 3.47 24.79
C PRO A 475 18.84 2.14 24.02
N LYS A 476 19.97 1.52 23.71
CA LYS A 476 20.04 0.12 23.31
C LYS A 476 19.83 -0.75 24.57
N MET A 477 18.57 -0.86 24.99
CA MET A 477 18.25 -1.39 26.30
C MET A 477 18.72 -2.83 26.49
N THR A 478 18.70 -3.66 25.46
CA THR A 478 19.21 -5.05 25.53
C THR A 478 20.69 -5.07 25.93
N GLU A 479 21.49 -4.20 25.32
CA GLU A 479 22.93 -4.07 25.61
C GLU A 479 23.16 -3.49 27.02
N ILE A 480 22.38 -2.48 27.40
CA ILE A 480 22.45 -1.88 28.75
C ILE A 480 22.11 -2.89 29.82
N LEU A 481 21.02 -3.64 29.64
CA LEU A 481 20.60 -4.69 30.61
C LEU A 481 21.65 -5.79 30.72
N ALA A 482 22.26 -6.23 29.64
CA ALA A 482 23.36 -7.20 29.66
C ALA A 482 24.59 -6.66 30.40
N LEU A 483 25.01 -5.41 30.07
CA LEU A 483 26.16 -4.77 30.73
C LEU A 483 25.94 -4.44 32.21
N THR A 484 24.70 -4.26 32.61
CA THR A 484 24.29 -4.05 34.03
C THR A 484 23.92 -5.33 34.76
N GLN A 485 23.92 -6.50 34.07
CA GLN A 485 23.52 -7.80 34.58
C GLN A 485 22.05 -7.87 35.05
N LEU A 486 21.20 -7.04 34.43
CA LEU A 486 19.76 -7.01 34.66
C LEU A 486 18.97 -7.88 33.69
N ASP A 487 19.61 -8.34 32.63
CA ASP A 487 19.00 -9.12 31.54
C ASP A 487 18.38 -10.45 31.97
N SER A 488 18.78 -11.00 33.11
CA SER A 488 18.15 -12.18 33.72
C SER A 488 16.81 -11.86 34.44
N LEU A 489 16.62 -10.63 34.91
CA LEU A 489 15.48 -10.20 35.72
C LEU A 489 14.42 -9.46 34.96
N VAL A 490 14.86 -8.62 34.02
CA VAL A 490 13.98 -7.70 33.27
C VAL A 490 14.27 -7.73 31.78
N TYR A 491 13.35 -7.17 30.98
CA TYR A 491 13.54 -6.93 29.54
C TYR A 491 13.06 -5.52 29.17
N GLY A 492 13.64 -4.95 28.12
CA GLY A 492 13.29 -3.62 27.63
C GLY A 492 12.37 -3.66 26.43
N ILE A 493 11.39 -2.78 26.39
CA ILE A 493 10.50 -2.52 25.24
C ILE A 493 10.64 -1.04 24.89
N ALA A 494 11.25 -0.73 23.74
CA ALA A 494 11.33 0.64 23.27
C ALA A 494 10.02 1.02 22.53
N LEU A 495 9.38 2.11 22.99
CA LEU A 495 8.16 2.64 22.42
C LEU A 495 8.31 4.15 22.29
N ALA A 496 8.30 4.65 21.05
CA ALA A 496 8.51 6.05 20.76
C ALA A 496 9.77 6.60 21.47
N GLU A 497 9.63 7.66 22.25
CA GLU A 497 10.72 8.30 22.97
C GLU A 497 11.07 7.62 24.31
N LYS A 498 10.30 6.63 24.71
CA LYS A 498 10.40 5.97 26.03
C LYS A 498 10.78 4.50 25.84
N THR A 499 11.62 4.00 26.70
CA THR A 499 11.87 2.57 26.83
C THR A 499 11.23 2.08 28.12
N PHE A 500 10.36 1.10 28.00
CA PHE A 500 9.71 0.44 29.14
C PHE A 500 10.51 -0.80 29.51
N VAL A 501 10.93 -0.89 30.75
CA VAL A 501 11.62 -2.04 31.32
C VAL A 501 10.64 -2.81 32.20
N ARG A 502 10.41 -4.08 31.89
CA ARG A 502 9.43 -4.95 32.57
C ARG A 502 10.10 -6.15 33.19
N ALA A 503 9.53 -6.63 34.29
CA ALA A 503 9.98 -7.87 34.93
C ALA A 503 9.71 -9.08 33.99
N LYS A 504 10.65 -10.01 33.92
CA LYS A 504 10.46 -11.29 33.22
C LYS A 504 9.48 -12.20 33.94
N ASP A 505 9.48 -12.12 35.27
CA ASP A 505 8.53 -12.80 36.13
C ASP A 505 7.65 -11.76 36.83
N ALA A 506 6.38 -11.73 36.51
CA ALA A 506 5.42 -10.78 37.08
C ALA A 506 5.21 -10.96 38.56
N ALA A 507 5.55 -12.14 39.11
CA ALA A 507 5.49 -12.42 40.56
C ALA A 507 6.66 -11.82 41.34
N ARG A 508 7.65 -11.19 40.66
CA ARG A 508 8.83 -10.56 41.26
C ARG A 508 8.89 -9.07 41.01
N PRO A 509 8.00 -8.25 41.57
CA PRO A 509 7.98 -6.80 41.35
C PRO A 509 9.27 -6.11 41.83
N GLU A 510 10.02 -6.70 42.78
CA GLU A 510 11.32 -6.22 43.24
C GLU A 510 12.41 -6.17 42.13
N ALA A 511 12.23 -6.94 41.04
CA ALA A 511 13.11 -6.88 39.90
C ALA A 511 13.07 -5.49 39.23
N LEU A 512 11.92 -4.85 39.28
CA LEU A 512 11.75 -3.48 38.71
C LEU A 512 12.37 -2.42 39.63
N ASP A 513 12.37 -2.59 40.94
CA ASP A 513 13.02 -1.69 41.88
C ASP A 513 14.54 -1.74 41.70
N THR A 514 15.08 -2.96 41.53
CA THR A 514 16.50 -3.17 41.19
C THR A 514 16.87 -2.51 39.86
N ALA A 515 16.01 -2.66 38.83
CA ALA A 515 16.22 -2.06 37.54
C ALA A 515 16.14 -0.52 37.60
N GLN A 516 15.17 0.05 38.31
CA GLN A 516 15.04 1.49 38.51
C GLN A 516 16.31 2.06 39.15
N THR A 517 16.71 1.53 40.30
CA THR A 517 17.89 2.01 41.05
C THR A 517 19.15 1.95 40.18
N THR A 518 19.36 0.82 39.49
CA THR A 518 20.53 0.63 38.64
C THR A 518 20.55 1.61 37.45
N LEU A 519 19.44 1.78 36.74
CA LEU A 519 19.34 2.65 35.55
C LEU A 519 19.40 4.12 35.96
N GLU A 520 18.82 4.55 37.05
CA GLU A 520 18.95 5.89 37.62
C GLU A 520 20.39 6.24 38.02
N GLY A 521 21.15 5.26 38.45
CA GLY A 521 22.54 5.42 38.88
C GLY A 521 23.56 5.57 37.76
N ILE A 522 23.16 5.33 36.50
CA ILE A 522 24.09 5.46 35.35
C ILE A 522 24.41 6.93 35.07
N THR A 523 25.70 7.27 35.22
CA THR A 523 26.24 8.61 34.98
C THR A 523 27.24 8.61 33.85
N VAL A 524 27.29 9.72 33.10
CA VAL A 524 28.31 9.97 32.06
C VAL A 524 29.61 10.38 32.76
N ASP A 525 30.70 9.65 32.50
CA ASP A 525 31.96 9.83 33.20
C ASP A 525 32.56 11.25 33.03
N GLU A 526 32.49 11.80 31.83
CA GLU A 526 33.05 13.10 31.48
C GLU A 526 32.25 14.27 32.03
N SER A 527 30.94 14.16 32.23
CA SER A 527 30.09 15.25 32.73
C SER A 527 29.60 15.07 34.16
N GLY A 528 29.65 13.85 34.70
CA GLY A 528 29.06 13.50 35.98
C GLY A 528 27.54 13.54 36.03
N GLU A 529 26.86 13.78 34.89
CA GLU A 529 25.43 13.86 34.82
C GLU A 529 24.81 12.47 34.65
N ARG A 530 23.61 12.28 35.22
CA ARG A 530 22.82 11.08 34.96
C ARG A 530 22.46 10.97 33.50
N LEU A 531 22.70 9.80 32.89
CA LEU A 531 22.40 9.52 31.49
C LEU A 531 20.89 9.43 31.24
N PHE A 532 20.15 8.86 32.18
CA PHE A 532 18.73 8.60 32.03
C PHE A 532 17.88 9.41 33.01
N ARG A 533 16.66 9.76 32.52
CA ARG A 533 15.52 10.08 33.37
C ARG A 533 14.70 8.82 33.50
N VAL A 534 14.48 8.36 34.72
CA VAL A 534 13.78 7.13 35.04
C VAL A 534 12.52 7.45 35.82
N LYS A 535 11.39 6.86 35.43
CA LYS A 535 10.12 6.93 36.14
C LYS A 535 9.61 5.51 36.38
N ARG A 536 8.89 5.29 37.46
CA ARG A 536 8.28 4.01 37.82
C ARG A 536 6.77 4.11 37.67
N ASP A 537 6.14 3.12 37.04
CA ASP A 537 4.71 2.86 37.13
C ASP A 537 4.47 1.46 37.77
N GLU A 538 3.22 1.03 37.89
CA GLU A 538 2.86 -0.22 38.52
C GLU A 538 3.50 -1.47 37.87
N THR A 539 3.71 -1.43 36.55
CA THR A 539 4.12 -2.60 35.77
C THR A 539 5.46 -2.45 35.05
N SER A 540 6.04 -1.24 35.06
CA SER A 540 7.27 -0.97 34.32
C SER A 540 8.12 0.16 34.90
N VAL A 541 9.37 0.18 34.49
CA VAL A 541 10.29 1.32 34.66
C VAL A 541 10.45 2.00 33.32
N ILE A 542 10.10 3.28 33.24
CA ILE A 542 10.15 4.09 32.02
C ILE A 542 11.49 4.83 31.98
N VAL A 543 12.26 4.62 30.92
CA VAL A 543 13.61 5.15 30.75
C VAL A 543 13.66 6.06 29.52
N THR A 544 14.17 7.27 29.68
CA THR A 544 14.44 8.22 28.58
C THR A 544 15.85 8.79 28.74
N VAL A 545 16.53 9.09 27.63
CA VAL A 545 17.83 9.79 27.66
C VAL A 545 17.61 11.20 28.18
N LYS A 546 18.35 11.62 29.22
CA LYS A 546 18.14 12.90 29.91
C LYS A 546 18.54 14.10 29.04
N ASN A 547 19.70 14.00 28.39
CA ASN A 547 20.23 15.04 27.50
C ASN A 547 20.23 14.52 26.05
N PRO A 548 19.35 15.04 25.17
CA PRO A 548 19.28 14.59 23.78
C PRO A 548 20.52 14.95 22.95
N ALA A 549 21.33 15.91 23.38
CA ALA A 549 22.56 16.38 22.70
C ALA A 549 23.85 15.81 23.33
N VAL A 550 23.78 14.65 23.98
CA VAL A 550 24.93 14.02 24.61
C VAL A 550 25.99 13.62 23.56
N ASN A 551 27.27 13.86 23.85
CA ASN A 551 28.37 13.46 22.96
C ASN A 551 28.56 11.93 23.03
N LEU A 552 28.34 11.24 21.90
CA LEU A 552 28.46 9.78 21.82
C LEU A 552 29.88 9.23 22.05
N ALA A 553 30.91 10.07 21.99
CA ALA A 553 32.28 9.70 22.34
C ALA A 553 32.51 9.63 23.86
N TYR A 554 31.60 10.20 24.67
CA TYR A 554 31.66 10.08 26.13
C TYR A 554 31.44 8.67 26.59
N HIS A 555 31.84 8.36 27.81
CA HIS A 555 31.81 7.01 28.38
C HIS A 555 30.88 6.92 29.59
N VAL A 556 30.46 5.71 29.85
CA VAL A 556 29.77 5.33 31.10
C VAL A 556 30.43 4.09 31.70
N GLY A 557 30.58 4.08 33.04
CA GLY A 557 30.95 2.92 33.79
C GLY A 557 29.71 2.07 34.10
N LEU A 558 29.63 0.86 33.55
CA LEU A 558 28.62 -0.15 33.85
C LEU A 558 29.25 -1.30 34.63
N ARG A 559 28.44 -2.12 35.30
CA ARG A 559 28.97 -3.20 36.20
C ARG A 559 30.02 -4.07 35.54
N SER A 560 29.90 -4.39 34.27
CA SER A 560 30.80 -5.31 33.55
C SER A 560 31.84 -4.64 32.67
N ALA A 561 31.66 -3.35 32.32
CA ALA A 561 32.58 -2.66 31.41
C ALA A 561 32.41 -1.13 31.48
N ARG A 562 33.47 -0.41 31.08
CA ARG A 562 33.40 1.01 30.70
C ARG A 562 33.28 1.08 29.19
N VAL A 563 32.20 1.67 28.69
CA VAL A 563 31.88 1.70 27.26
C VAL A 563 31.56 3.11 26.77
N PRO A 564 31.87 3.45 25.51
CA PRO A 564 31.44 4.72 24.94
C PRO A 564 29.92 4.72 24.74
N LEU A 565 29.30 5.91 24.83
CA LEU A 565 27.85 6.06 24.66
C LEU A 565 27.35 5.54 23.30
N SER A 566 28.18 5.56 22.26
CA SER A 566 27.87 4.99 20.93
C SER A 566 27.56 3.48 20.94
N GLU A 567 28.05 2.74 21.94
CA GLU A 567 27.75 1.32 22.09
C GLU A 567 26.37 1.07 22.74
N ILE A 568 25.89 1.97 23.60
CA ILE A 568 24.66 1.81 24.37
C ILE A 568 23.55 2.76 23.95
N LEU A 569 23.86 3.77 23.13
CA LEU A 569 22.87 4.65 22.50
C LEU A 569 22.93 4.50 20.97
N TYR A 570 21.80 4.72 20.33
CA TYR A 570 21.76 4.86 18.89
C TYR A 570 21.04 6.15 18.49
N ASN A 571 21.48 6.75 17.40
CA ASN A 571 20.79 7.86 16.79
C ASN A 571 19.73 7.31 15.85
N HIS A 572 18.48 7.74 16.04
CA HIS A 572 17.44 7.51 15.06
C HIS A 572 17.33 8.79 14.21
N PRO A 573 17.20 8.68 12.87
CA PRO A 573 16.85 9.84 12.08
C PRO A 573 15.58 10.47 12.71
N PRO A 574 15.59 11.77 12.98
CA PRO A 574 14.49 12.41 13.69
C PRO A 574 13.21 12.20 12.91
N GLU A 575 12.18 11.66 13.57
CA GLU A 575 10.82 11.71 13.02
C GLU A 575 10.44 13.18 12.88
N SER A 576 9.87 13.52 11.74
CA SER A 576 9.41 14.87 11.47
C SER A 576 7.95 15.08 11.84
N GLY A 577 7.16 14.00 11.87
CA GLY A 577 5.78 14.00 12.33
C GLY A 577 5.61 13.25 13.66
N HIS A 578 4.65 13.69 14.47
CA HIS A 578 4.33 13.14 15.78
C HIS A 578 2.81 13.00 15.94
N HIS A 579 2.37 12.03 16.74
CA HIS A 579 0.94 11.84 17.03
C HIS A 579 0.33 13.08 17.69
N ASP A 580 -0.86 13.43 17.24
CA ASP A 580 -1.74 14.42 17.88
C ASP A 580 -2.90 13.66 18.53
N ILE A 581 -3.38 14.16 19.66
CA ILE A 581 -4.51 13.56 20.39
C ILE A 581 -5.79 13.57 19.57
N ASP A 582 -5.90 14.50 18.61
CA ASP A 582 -7.10 14.78 17.83
C ASP A 582 -7.07 14.08 16.47
N GLY A 583 -7.66 12.90 16.39
CA GLY A 583 -7.94 12.17 15.15
C GLY A 583 -9.20 12.67 14.44
N ILE A 584 -9.68 11.89 13.50
CA ILE A 584 -10.86 12.23 12.67
C ILE A 584 -11.99 11.23 12.86
N ILE A 585 -13.22 11.71 12.69
CA ILE A 585 -14.42 10.91 12.51
C ILE A 585 -15.28 11.50 11.39
N LEU A 586 -15.75 10.62 10.48
CA LEU A 586 -16.84 10.91 9.55
C LEU A 586 -17.81 9.73 9.62
N MET A 587 -19.11 10.02 9.66
CA MET A 587 -20.16 8.99 9.69
C MET A 587 -21.26 9.33 8.68
N ARG A 588 -21.73 8.33 7.93
CA ARG A 588 -22.87 8.44 7.02
C ARG A 588 -23.71 7.17 7.12
N GLY A 589 -25.01 7.30 7.04
CA GLY A 589 -25.92 6.16 7.05
C GLY A 589 -27.39 6.61 7.13
N PRO A 590 -28.33 5.66 7.12
CA PRO A 590 -29.77 5.97 7.11
C PRO A 590 -30.22 6.76 8.35
N HIS A 591 -29.57 6.56 9.48
CA HIS A 591 -29.93 7.17 10.76
C HIS A 591 -28.92 8.23 11.24
N ILE A 592 -28.01 8.65 10.34
CA ILE A 592 -27.00 9.68 10.64
C ILE A 592 -27.46 11.04 10.10
N LEU A 593 -27.35 12.07 10.91
CA LEU A 593 -27.64 13.46 10.54
C LEU A 593 -26.67 13.93 9.45
N ARG A 594 -27.14 14.77 8.53
CA ARG A 594 -26.34 15.28 7.41
C ARG A 594 -25.76 16.66 7.75
N GLY A 595 -24.51 16.89 7.33
CA GLY A 595 -23.82 18.18 7.49
C GLY A 595 -23.62 18.60 8.96
N THR A 596 -23.66 17.66 9.90
CA THR A 596 -23.60 17.93 11.33
C THR A 596 -22.16 17.84 11.82
N SER A 597 -21.69 18.87 12.50
CA SER A 597 -20.39 18.84 13.19
C SER A 597 -20.53 18.15 14.54
N LEU A 598 -19.62 17.22 14.80
CA LEU A 598 -19.56 16.44 16.02
C LEU A 598 -18.50 17.03 16.95
N THR A 599 -18.86 17.24 18.20
CA THR A 599 -17.95 17.72 19.25
C THR A 599 -17.89 16.71 20.38
N ASN A 600 -16.74 16.64 21.06
CA ASN A 600 -16.53 15.80 22.25
C ASN A 600 -16.74 14.29 21.98
N ALA A 601 -16.36 13.80 20.81
CA ALA A 601 -16.30 12.37 20.50
C ALA A 601 -14.93 11.81 20.88
N GLY A 602 -14.92 10.67 21.54
CA GLY A 602 -13.72 9.91 21.85
C GLY A 602 -13.67 8.57 21.10
N ILE A 603 -12.49 7.98 20.96
CA ILE A 603 -12.31 6.69 20.26
C ILE A 603 -13.14 5.56 20.89
N LEU A 604 -13.42 5.63 22.19
CA LEU A 604 -14.25 4.66 22.91
C LEU A 604 -15.72 4.69 22.49
N ASP A 605 -16.19 5.83 21.96
CA ASP A 605 -17.60 6.05 21.64
C ASP A 605 -18.03 5.33 20.34
N ILE A 606 -17.07 4.85 19.55
CA ILE A 606 -17.33 4.20 18.26
C ILE A 606 -18.10 2.89 18.43
N ALA A 607 -17.61 1.99 19.28
CA ALA A 607 -18.23 0.68 19.46
C ALA A 607 -19.68 0.77 19.95
N PRO A 608 -20.01 1.46 21.07
CA PRO A 608 -21.39 1.54 21.52
C PRO A 608 -22.30 2.27 20.53
N THR A 609 -21.79 3.25 19.78
CA THR A 609 -22.57 3.94 18.74
C THR A 609 -22.92 3.01 17.57
N ILE A 610 -21.98 2.22 17.09
CA ILE A 610 -22.20 1.25 16.00
C ILE A 610 -23.17 0.15 16.44
N LEU A 611 -23.02 -0.37 17.66
CA LEU A 611 -23.90 -1.40 18.19
C LEU A 611 -25.34 -0.86 18.34
N TYR A 612 -25.50 0.37 18.85
CA TYR A 612 -26.81 1.03 18.94
C TYR A 612 -27.48 1.20 17.58
N LEU A 613 -26.77 1.71 16.58
CA LEU A 613 -27.28 1.93 15.23
C LEU A 613 -27.69 0.63 14.51
N THR A 614 -27.29 -0.52 15.02
CA THR A 614 -27.54 -1.84 14.41
C THR A 614 -28.36 -2.76 15.27
N ASP A 615 -28.95 -2.24 16.37
CA ASP A 615 -29.76 -2.97 17.35
C ASP A 615 -29.01 -4.18 17.98
N MET A 616 -27.69 -4.06 18.09
CA MET A 616 -26.84 -5.07 18.73
C MET A 616 -26.72 -4.81 20.24
N PRO A 617 -26.46 -5.85 21.05
CA PRO A 617 -26.27 -5.66 22.47
C PRO A 617 -24.99 -4.88 22.77
N ILE A 618 -25.09 -3.99 23.73
CA ILE A 618 -24.03 -3.11 24.22
C ILE A 618 -23.64 -3.58 25.62
N SER A 619 -22.37 -3.92 25.84
CA SER A 619 -21.89 -4.30 27.18
C SER A 619 -21.97 -3.11 28.15
N ASP A 620 -22.47 -3.36 29.34
CA ASP A 620 -22.53 -2.41 30.46
C ASP A 620 -21.15 -1.99 30.99
N GLU A 621 -20.08 -2.74 30.64
CA GLU A 621 -18.68 -2.39 30.93
C GLU A 621 -18.02 -1.51 29.86
N MET A 622 -18.70 -1.15 28.77
CA MET A 622 -18.16 -0.19 27.80
C MET A 622 -18.01 1.19 28.46
N THR A 623 -16.84 1.78 28.34
CA THR A 623 -16.54 3.11 28.90
C THR A 623 -17.03 4.22 27.96
N GLY A 624 -17.09 3.94 26.65
CA GLY A 624 -17.57 4.85 25.64
C GLY A 624 -19.09 5.09 25.76
N LYS A 625 -19.53 6.23 25.23
CA LYS A 625 -20.94 6.63 25.16
C LYS A 625 -21.46 6.57 23.73
N ILE A 626 -22.76 6.42 23.57
CA ILE A 626 -23.44 6.53 22.28
C ILE A 626 -23.41 7.99 21.81
N LEU A 627 -22.96 8.26 20.60
CA LEU A 627 -22.90 9.59 19.98
C LEU A 627 -24.30 10.03 19.51
N LEU A 628 -25.23 10.24 20.43
CA LEU A 628 -26.63 10.56 20.14
C LEU A 628 -26.81 11.86 19.33
N SER A 629 -25.85 12.79 19.42
CA SER A 629 -25.91 14.09 18.73
C SER A 629 -25.84 13.98 17.20
N VAL A 630 -25.36 12.86 16.65
CA VAL A 630 -25.30 12.62 15.20
C VAL A 630 -26.39 11.67 14.69
N ILE A 631 -27.24 11.16 15.60
CA ILE A 631 -28.28 10.20 15.26
C ILE A 631 -29.62 10.91 15.13
N THR A 632 -30.40 10.56 14.09
CA THR A 632 -31.71 11.15 13.83
C THR A 632 -32.66 10.98 15.01
N GLU A 633 -33.50 11.98 15.26
CA GLU A 633 -34.45 11.96 16.36
C GLU A 633 -35.46 10.82 16.26
N ASP A 634 -35.93 10.52 15.04
CA ASP A 634 -36.86 9.40 14.79
C ASP A 634 -36.26 8.05 15.21
N PHE A 635 -35.00 7.82 14.92
CA PHE A 635 -34.33 6.59 15.36
C PHE A 635 -34.22 6.53 16.89
N ARG A 636 -33.74 7.61 17.51
CA ARG A 636 -33.59 7.69 18.98
C ARG A 636 -34.90 7.49 19.74
N ARG A 637 -36.01 7.96 19.16
CA ARG A 637 -37.35 7.83 19.77
C ARG A 637 -37.90 6.41 19.69
N THR A 638 -37.50 5.64 18.70
CA THR A 638 -38.06 4.30 18.42
C THR A 638 -37.15 3.16 18.84
N HIS A 639 -35.89 3.43 19.18
CA HIS A 639 -34.89 2.43 19.54
C HIS A 639 -34.23 2.79 20.87
N GLU A 640 -34.42 1.95 21.87
CA GLU A 640 -33.72 2.05 23.16
C GLU A 640 -32.41 1.28 23.09
N PRO A 641 -31.33 1.77 23.75
CA PRO A 641 -30.08 1.03 23.84
C PRO A 641 -30.25 -0.34 24.50
N ASN A 642 -29.85 -1.41 23.85
CA ASN A 642 -29.90 -2.77 24.38
C ASN A 642 -28.68 -3.03 25.28
N LEU A 643 -28.71 -2.55 26.53
CA LEU A 643 -27.64 -2.75 27.50
C LEU A 643 -27.73 -4.16 28.10
N VAL A 644 -26.60 -4.88 28.09
CA VAL A 644 -26.50 -6.24 28.63
C VAL A 644 -25.26 -6.37 29.50
N PRO A 645 -25.26 -7.31 30.49
CA PRO A 645 -24.04 -7.65 31.24
C PRO A 645 -22.90 -8.09 30.30
N ASP A 646 -21.67 -7.73 30.61
CA ASP A 646 -20.50 -8.07 29.77
C ASP A 646 -20.35 -9.57 29.52
N SER A 647 -20.78 -10.42 30.45
CA SER A 647 -20.78 -11.87 30.32
C SER A 647 -21.57 -12.39 29.10
N PHE A 648 -22.58 -11.65 28.59
CA PHE A 648 -23.35 -12.01 27.39
C PHE A 648 -22.60 -11.76 26.07
N VAL A 649 -21.62 -10.83 26.09
CA VAL A 649 -20.86 -10.48 24.91
C VAL A 649 -19.40 -10.91 24.99
N ARG A 650 -18.98 -11.41 26.16
CA ARG A 650 -17.59 -11.75 26.46
C ARG A 650 -17.09 -12.91 25.61
N ARG A 651 -15.86 -12.78 25.14
CA ARG A 651 -15.14 -13.86 24.48
C ARG A 651 -14.72 -14.94 25.49
N THR A 652 -14.91 -16.22 25.18
CA THR A 652 -14.44 -17.32 26.03
C THR A 652 -12.93 -17.31 26.17
N ASP A 653 -12.45 -17.43 27.42
CA ASP A 653 -11.05 -17.30 27.81
C ASP A 653 -10.09 -18.18 26.98
N ARG A 654 -9.17 -17.52 26.27
CA ARG A 654 -7.97 -18.14 25.70
C ARG A 654 -6.73 -17.34 26.14
N ARG A 655 -6.49 -17.23 27.45
CA ARG A 655 -5.25 -16.65 27.95
C ARG A 655 -4.10 -17.61 27.64
N GLN A 656 -3.19 -17.22 26.76
CA GLN A 656 -1.88 -17.83 26.62
C GLN A 656 -0.85 -16.72 26.82
N ASP A 657 0.20 -17.01 27.59
CA ASP A 657 1.32 -16.11 27.77
C ASP A 657 1.95 -15.78 26.42
N VAL A 658 2.19 -14.50 26.19
CA VAL A 658 2.78 -14.00 24.92
C VAL A 658 4.28 -14.17 25.01
N GLU A 659 4.81 -15.19 24.35
CA GLU A 659 6.25 -15.37 24.20
C GLU A 659 6.88 -14.23 23.38
N PHE A 660 7.98 -13.67 23.89
CA PHE A 660 8.74 -12.61 23.21
C PHE A 660 9.28 -13.12 21.87
N ASP A 661 8.91 -12.45 20.76
CA ASP A 661 9.32 -12.81 19.40
C ASP A 661 10.30 -11.79 18.82
N LYS A 662 11.58 -12.15 18.78
CA LYS A 662 12.65 -11.35 18.15
C LYS A 662 12.37 -11.00 16.67
N ARG A 663 11.61 -11.82 15.95
CA ARG A 663 11.25 -11.55 14.55
C ARG A 663 10.21 -10.42 14.47
N LEU A 664 9.25 -10.42 15.39
CA LEU A 664 8.27 -9.35 15.53
C LEU A 664 8.96 -8.04 15.91
N GLU A 665 9.88 -8.05 16.88
CA GLU A 665 10.66 -6.88 17.28
C GLU A 665 11.40 -6.25 16.06
N LYS A 666 12.16 -7.06 15.33
CA LYS A 666 12.86 -6.60 14.12
C LYS A 666 11.90 -5.98 13.08
N ARG A 667 10.68 -6.51 13.01
CA ARG A 667 9.65 -6.01 12.11
C ARG A 667 9.08 -4.68 12.59
N LEU A 668 8.76 -4.55 13.85
CA LEU A 668 8.28 -3.32 14.46
C LEU A 668 9.32 -2.20 14.33
N ARG A 669 10.60 -2.52 14.55
CA ARG A 669 11.73 -1.61 14.25
C ARG A 669 11.75 -1.16 12.79
N SER A 670 11.52 -2.08 11.83
CA SER A 670 11.53 -1.73 10.39
C SER A 670 10.32 -0.90 9.95
N LEU A 671 9.28 -0.85 10.74
CA LEU A 671 8.06 -0.08 10.50
C LEU A 671 8.02 1.24 11.29
N GLY A 672 8.99 1.44 12.21
CA GLY A 672 9.04 2.63 13.07
C GLY A 672 8.20 2.53 14.35
N TYR A 673 7.49 1.42 14.60
CA TYR A 673 6.64 1.27 15.79
C TYR A 673 7.41 0.90 17.07
N VAL A 674 8.55 0.22 16.92
CA VAL A 674 9.43 -0.16 18.03
C VAL A 674 10.86 0.17 17.64
N ARG A 675 11.59 0.79 18.53
CA ARG A 675 12.93 1.32 18.32
C ARG A 675 13.99 0.51 19.04
#